data_10988550f297a0daa1e3ecb38ddcf295
#
_entry.id   10988550f297a0daa1e3ecb38ddcf295
#
_cell.length_a   1.000
_cell.length_b   1.000
_cell.length_c   1.000
_cell.angle_alpha   90.00
_cell.angle_beta   90.00
_cell.angle_gamma   90.00
#
_symmetry.space_group_name_H-M   'P 1'
#
loop_
_entity.id
_entity.type
_entity.pdbx_description
1 polymer ?
#
loop_
_entity_poly.entity_id
_entity_poly.type
_entity_poly.pdbx_seq_one_letter_code
_entity_poly.pdbx_strand_id
1 'polypeptide(L)'
;MVDKIIIKGARENNLKNISLELPRNKLIVMTGVSGSGKSSLAFDTIYAEGERRYMESLSAYARQFLGNSEKPDVDSIEGLSPAISIDQKTTNNNPRSTVGTVTEIYDYLRLVFARVGTPYCPNHNIPISSQSVEEMTNKVMEYPLGTKLVILSPVVHGEKGTHKDLFDKLRKDGYVRVRVNDEMYDLSEDIELEKNKKDKIDVVIDRIVLKEESRTRLFEAIEQATKLSGGKVVVQILGEDKKELVFSEQFACPHCEFSLPELEPRMFSFNAPYGACPECKGLGVKQQIDEELLIPDDSKSIADGCIKTLTDDPEGLDYLKLECVCKHYKIKMNVPWKKLKRREQEIILYGSDEIIHFEYSSKGGTKYNKKEFYEGIINNLERRHLETNSNWVREWLDNYMIEHTCERCHGARLNDDVLQVKVGGKNIFEVTSMSIKNLVPFFNNLKLSKEKEEIARLVIKEIKDRLSFLQNVGLGYLTLSRNAGTLSGGEAQRIRLATQIGSHLSGVLYVLDEPSIGLHQRDNEKLINSMLEMRDLGNTLIVVEHDTDTMLAADYLVDIGPGAGDRGGEVMAAGTPEEVMKNPNSLTGKYLTGEKCIEVPKTRRKGSKKYLKIRGAKEHNLKNIDVDIPLGTFTCVTGVSGSGKSTLINEILCKAVSQKIYNSKDKPGKHDKILGIDNLDKIVAISQNPIGRTPRSNPATYTGVFDDIRTLFTTTKEAKMYGFEKNRFSFNVKGGRCEACRGDGVKKIEMHFLPDVYVPCEVCHGTRYNTETLNIKYKGKNIADVLNMRVSEALEFFENIPKIKHKLQVLEDVGLGYIKLGQSAPTLSGGEAERVKLAKELQKKATGKTLFVLDEPTTGLHTDDIKRLLDILQKIVDNKDTVVIIEHNLDVIKVADYIIDLGPEGGSEGGEVVAKGTPEEVMKCKNSYTGEFLRKIIK
;
A
#
# COMPACT_ATOMS: atom_id res chain seq x y z
N MET A 1 9.44 34.02 26.20
CA MET A 1 9.41 33.15 25.01
C MET A 1 8.66 33.90 23.92
N VAL A 2 9.07 33.79 22.67
CA VAL A 2 8.31 34.41 21.56
C VAL A 2 7.01 33.63 21.40
N ASP A 3 5.86 34.28 21.69
CA ASP A 3 4.54 33.61 21.66
C ASP A 3 3.94 33.52 20.24
N LYS A 4 4.70 33.97 19.23
CA LYS A 4 4.28 34.01 17.84
C LYS A 4 5.37 33.51 16.89
N ILE A 5 4.96 32.99 15.75
CA ILE A 5 5.82 32.77 14.58
C ILE A 5 5.65 34.03 13.70
N ILE A 6 6.72 34.77 13.46
CA ILE A 6 6.72 36.01 12.68
C ILE A 6 7.39 35.76 11.34
N ILE A 7 6.64 35.83 10.26
CA ILE A 7 7.08 35.67 8.87
C ILE A 7 7.19 37.04 8.24
N LYS A 8 8.32 37.34 7.59
CA LYS A 8 8.53 38.60 6.86
C LYS A 8 8.98 38.31 5.45
N GLY A 9 8.27 38.84 4.47
CA GLY A 9 8.70 38.85 3.09
C GLY A 9 8.73 37.49 2.40
N ALA A 10 7.73 36.61 2.60
CA ALA A 10 7.65 35.34 1.90
C ALA A 10 7.27 35.53 0.42
N ARG A 11 8.12 35.02 -0.49
CA ARG A 11 7.97 35.17 -1.95
C ARG A 11 8.09 33.86 -2.72
N GLU A 12 8.05 32.72 -1.99
CA GLU A 12 8.18 31.41 -2.63
C GLU A 12 7.02 31.15 -3.61
N ASN A 13 7.35 30.62 -4.78
CA ASN A 13 6.40 30.33 -5.88
C ASN A 13 5.55 31.55 -6.29
N ASN A 14 4.26 31.57 -5.92
CA ASN A 14 3.32 32.65 -6.28
C ASN A 14 3.03 33.61 -5.12
N LEU A 15 3.71 33.50 -4.00
CA LEU A 15 3.51 34.38 -2.84
C LEU A 15 3.99 35.82 -3.11
N LYS A 16 3.17 36.81 -2.78
CA LYS A 16 3.42 38.23 -3.03
C LYS A 16 3.96 38.97 -1.82
N ASN A 17 5.18 38.59 -1.39
CA ASN A 17 5.87 39.27 -0.29
C ASN A 17 5.05 39.29 1.02
N ILE A 18 4.52 38.12 1.38
CA ILE A 18 3.64 37.97 2.53
C ILE A 18 4.42 38.20 3.84
N SER A 19 3.83 39.05 4.71
CA SER A 19 4.26 39.18 6.11
C SER A 19 3.08 38.83 7.02
N LEU A 20 3.29 37.88 7.95
CA LEU A 20 2.23 37.28 8.75
C LEU A 20 2.73 36.93 10.15
N GLU A 21 1.89 37.14 11.16
CA GLU A 21 2.12 36.71 12.53
C GLU A 21 1.17 35.56 12.87
N LEU A 22 1.69 34.40 13.27
CA LEU A 22 0.92 33.23 13.64
C LEU A 22 1.09 32.94 15.13
N PRO A 23 0.02 32.64 15.87
CA PRO A 23 0.12 32.28 17.29
C PRO A 23 0.75 30.90 17.45
N ARG A 24 1.59 30.72 18.49
CA ARG A 24 2.14 29.42 18.86
C ARG A 24 1.17 28.65 19.75
N ASN A 25 1.36 27.32 19.79
CA ASN A 25 0.55 26.38 20.58
C ASN A 25 -0.95 26.48 20.25
N LYS A 26 -1.25 26.63 18.97
CA LYS A 26 -2.60 26.80 18.43
C LYS A 26 -2.80 25.91 17.21
N LEU A 27 -4.06 25.59 16.94
CA LEU A 27 -4.49 24.99 15.67
C LEU A 27 -4.73 26.11 14.65
N ILE A 28 -3.85 26.21 13.67
CA ILE A 28 -3.88 27.22 12.60
C ILE A 28 -4.31 26.52 11.32
N VAL A 29 -5.38 26.95 10.69
CA VAL A 29 -5.83 26.43 9.40
C VAL A 29 -5.53 27.45 8.30
N MET A 30 -4.84 26.97 7.24
CA MET A 30 -4.60 27.73 6.02
C MET A 30 -5.56 27.27 4.93
N THR A 31 -6.38 28.19 4.43
CA THR A 31 -7.42 27.91 3.44
C THR A 31 -7.36 28.87 2.25
N GLY A 32 -8.21 28.68 1.26
CA GLY A 32 -8.30 29.49 0.03
C GLY A 32 -8.44 28.63 -1.22
N VAL A 33 -8.67 29.22 -2.38
CA VAL A 33 -8.87 28.49 -3.64
C VAL A 33 -7.64 27.66 -4.04
N SER A 34 -7.84 26.61 -4.86
CA SER A 34 -6.74 25.78 -5.36
C SER A 34 -5.74 26.64 -6.13
N GLY A 35 -4.43 26.43 -5.87
CA GLY A 35 -3.35 27.23 -6.47
C GLY A 35 -3.20 28.66 -5.92
N SER A 36 -3.85 29.00 -4.79
CA SER A 36 -3.71 30.34 -4.18
C SER A 36 -2.38 30.57 -3.45
N GLY A 37 -1.59 29.52 -3.16
CA GLY A 37 -0.30 29.61 -2.45
C GLY A 37 -0.29 29.06 -1.04
N LYS A 38 -1.36 28.35 -0.61
CA LYS A 38 -1.44 27.72 0.72
C LYS A 38 -0.26 26.80 1.03
N SER A 39 -0.04 25.82 0.16
CA SER A 39 1.05 24.84 0.31
C SER A 39 2.41 25.54 0.18
N SER A 40 2.54 26.55 -0.68
CA SER A 40 3.77 27.34 -0.79
C SER A 40 4.12 28.07 0.51
N LEU A 41 3.12 28.59 1.23
CA LEU A 41 3.37 29.21 2.53
C LEU A 41 3.63 28.17 3.62
N ALA A 42 2.79 27.12 3.71
CA ALA A 42 2.87 26.12 4.80
C ALA A 42 4.10 25.20 4.65
N PHE A 43 4.31 24.60 3.46
CA PHE A 43 5.34 23.60 3.21
C PHE A 43 6.62 24.20 2.62
N ASP A 44 6.53 24.91 1.49
CA ASP A 44 7.71 25.39 0.78
C ASP A 44 8.40 26.58 1.50
N THR A 45 7.69 27.25 2.45
CA THR A 45 8.25 28.38 3.22
C THR A 45 8.45 28.01 4.68
N ILE A 46 7.37 27.79 5.46
CA ILE A 46 7.45 27.63 6.93
C ILE A 46 8.12 26.30 7.30
N TYR A 47 7.62 25.18 6.77
CA TYR A 47 8.20 23.86 7.04
C TYR A 47 9.64 23.78 6.51
N ALA A 48 9.89 24.18 5.26
CA ALA A 48 11.22 24.12 4.64
C ALA A 48 12.28 24.90 5.45
N GLU A 49 11.94 26.11 5.96
CA GLU A 49 12.85 26.88 6.82
C GLU A 49 13.05 26.22 8.20
N GLY A 50 11.99 25.60 8.77
CA GLY A 50 12.08 24.86 10.03
C GLY A 50 12.99 23.63 9.89
N GLU A 51 12.83 22.85 8.83
CA GLU A 51 13.63 21.69 8.49
C GLU A 51 15.10 22.10 8.24
N ARG A 52 15.33 23.15 7.44
CA ARG A 52 16.65 23.67 7.14
C ARG A 52 17.42 24.03 8.43
N ARG A 53 16.79 24.76 9.36
CA ARG A 53 17.41 25.12 10.65
C ARG A 53 17.71 23.91 11.51
N TYR A 54 16.82 22.92 11.53
CA TYR A 54 17.05 21.67 12.22
C TYR A 54 18.26 20.94 11.64
N MET A 55 18.31 20.82 10.30
CA MET A 55 19.44 20.21 9.58
C MET A 55 20.76 20.93 9.83
N GLU A 56 20.79 22.26 9.88
CA GLU A 56 21.97 23.05 10.19
C GLU A 56 22.49 22.81 11.62
N SER A 57 21.60 22.44 12.56
CA SER A 57 21.98 22.11 13.93
C SER A 57 22.69 20.75 14.06
N LEU A 58 22.60 19.88 13.04
CA LEU A 58 23.20 18.56 13.03
C LEU A 58 24.71 18.62 12.70
N SER A 59 25.44 17.57 13.04
CA SER A 59 26.86 17.46 12.71
C SER A 59 27.11 17.49 11.19
N ALA A 60 28.30 17.96 10.77
CA ALA A 60 28.70 18.00 9.36
C ALA A 60 28.60 16.61 8.68
N TYR A 61 28.87 15.55 9.43
CA TYR A 61 28.75 14.17 8.95
C TYR A 61 27.27 13.79 8.67
N ALA A 62 26.35 14.10 9.57
CA ALA A 62 24.93 13.83 9.38
C ALA A 62 24.35 14.60 8.18
N ARG A 63 24.79 15.88 7.99
CA ARG A 63 24.37 16.71 6.86
C ARG A 63 24.77 16.15 5.48
N GLN A 64 25.91 15.45 5.38
CA GLN A 64 26.33 14.80 4.13
C GLN A 64 25.34 13.71 3.65
N PHE A 65 24.63 13.04 4.57
CA PHE A 65 23.67 12.00 4.24
C PHE A 65 22.26 12.53 3.99
N LEU A 66 21.91 13.69 4.56
CA LEU A 66 20.55 14.23 4.51
C LEU A 66 20.34 15.24 3.39
N GLY A 67 21.42 15.66 2.71
CA GLY A 67 21.36 16.65 1.61
C GLY A 67 21.32 18.10 2.13
N ASN A 68 21.47 19.05 1.22
CA ASN A 68 21.30 20.48 1.50
C ASN A 68 19.87 20.87 1.16
N SER A 69 19.09 21.30 2.14
CA SER A 69 17.82 21.97 1.89
C SER A 69 18.11 23.39 1.36
N GLU A 70 17.52 23.74 0.22
CA GLU A 70 17.59 25.10 -0.30
C GLU A 70 16.88 26.07 0.65
N LYS A 71 17.43 27.28 0.80
CA LYS A 71 16.79 28.31 1.63
C LYS A 71 15.57 28.82 0.88
N PRO A 72 14.36 28.79 1.48
CA PRO A 72 13.17 29.37 0.85
C PRO A 72 13.33 30.88 0.64
N ASP A 73 12.64 31.42 -0.36
CA ASP A 73 12.63 32.85 -0.65
C ASP A 73 11.76 33.61 0.38
N VAL A 74 12.38 33.90 1.50
CA VAL A 74 11.80 34.64 2.62
C VAL A 74 12.85 35.49 3.30
N ASP A 75 12.47 36.70 3.72
CA ASP A 75 13.43 37.61 4.38
C ASP A 75 13.83 37.05 5.75
N SER A 76 12.86 36.73 6.60
CA SER A 76 13.10 36.07 7.90
C SER A 76 11.85 35.37 8.44
N ILE A 77 12.06 34.31 9.23
CA ILE A 77 11.02 33.68 10.05
C ILE A 77 11.56 33.56 11.47
N GLU A 78 10.88 34.15 12.44
CA GLU A 78 11.23 34.12 13.85
C GLU A 78 10.26 33.22 14.62
N GLY A 79 10.68 32.62 15.72
CA GLY A 79 9.82 31.81 16.62
C GLY A 79 9.51 30.39 16.15
N LEU A 80 10.22 29.85 15.11
CA LEU A 80 10.02 28.46 14.66
C LEU A 80 10.49 27.46 15.72
N SER A 81 9.69 26.43 15.91
CA SER A 81 10.03 25.18 16.59
C SER A 81 10.57 24.14 15.60
N PRO A 82 11.17 23.03 16.07
CA PRO A 82 11.42 21.87 15.20
C PRO A 82 10.16 21.49 14.44
N ALA A 83 10.26 21.33 13.11
CA ALA A 83 9.11 21.14 12.26
C ALA A 83 9.01 19.68 11.76
N ILE A 84 7.79 19.14 11.73
CA ILE A 84 7.48 17.81 11.20
C ILE A 84 6.35 17.99 10.18
N SER A 85 6.56 17.47 8.95
CA SER A 85 5.54 17.48 7.92
C SER A 85 4.84 16.12 7.81
N ILE A 86 3.53 16.17 7.58
CA ILE A 86 2.69 14.99 7.33
C ILE A 86 1.93 15.24 6.02
N ASP A 87 2.58 14.89 4.92
CA ASP A 87 2.06 15.05 3.55
C ASP A 87 1.39 13.77 3.01
N GLN A 88 0.71 13.89 1.87
CA GLN A 88 0.03 12.78 1.20
C GLN A 88 0.95 11.93 0.30
N LYS A 89 2.08 12.48 -0.17
CA LYS A 89 2.80 11.99 -1.36
C LYS A 89 3.61 10.70 -1.18
N THR A 90 3.80 10.20 0.03
CA THR A 90 4.68 9.04 0.27
C THR A 90 3.89 7.77 0.59
N THR A 91 3.39 7.09 -0.43
CA THR A 91 3.01 5.67 -0.28
C THR A 91 4.28 4.83 -0.29
N ASN A 92 4.45 4.04 0.75
CA ASN A 92 5.58 3.10 0.84
C ASN A 92 5.30 1.90 -0.09
N ASN A 93 6.00 1.83 -1.22
CA ASN A 93 5.85 0.74 -2.20
C ASN A 93 6.61 -0.54 -1.80
N ASN A 94 7.20 -0.60 -0.61
CA ASN A 94 7.88 -1.80 -0.15
C ASN A 94 6.86 -2.92 0.18
N PRO A 95 6.87 -4.07 -0.53
CA PRO A 95 5.90 -5.14 -0.32
C PRO A 95 6.01 -5.80 1.07
N ARG A 96 7.10 -5.57 1.79
CA ARG A 96 7.30 -6.06 3.15
C ARG A 96 6.75 -5.13 4.23
N SER A 97 6.41 -3.89 3.88
CA SER A 97 5.82 -2.95 4.85
C SER A 97 4.35 -3.27 5.08
N THR A 98 3.96 -3.34 6.36
CA THR A 98 2.57 -3.52 6.81
C THR A 98 2.16 -2.37 7.71
N VAL A 99 0.85 -2.20 7.95
CA VAL A 99 0.35 -1.23 8.94
C VAL A 99 1.05 -1.45 10.29
N GLY A 100 1.18 -2.70 10.74
CA GLY A 100 1.85 -3.03 12.00
C GLY A 100 3.32 -2.60 12.06
N THR A 101 4.07 -2.72 10.95
CA THR A 101 5.49 -2.30 10.93
C THR A 101 5.66 -0.80 10.80
N VAL A 102 4.79 -0.11 10.05
CA VAL A 102 4.84 1.36 9.90
C VAL A 102 4.45 2.06 11.21
N THR A 103 3.55 1.47 12.00
CA THR A 103 3.13 1.98 13.31
C THR A 103 4.04 1.53 14.46
N GLU A 104 5.06 0.72 14.16
CA GLU A 104 5.94 0.06 15.16
C GLU A 104 5.21 -0.90 16.12
N ILE A 105 3.89 -1.05 16.01
CA ILE A 105 3.11 -1.96 16.88
C ILE A 105 3.60 -3.40 16.71
N TYR A 106 4.02 -3.79 15.50
CA TYR A 106 4.54 -5.13 15.23
C TYR A 106 5.82 -5.43 16.03
N ASP A 107 6.67 -4.43 16.25
CA ASP A 107 7.90 -4.58 17.04
C ASP A 107 7.58 -4.85 18.52
N TYR A 108 6.59 -4.15 19.07
CA TYR A 108 6.09 -4.45 20.41
C TYR A 108 5.40 -5.81 20.49
N LEU A 109 4.65 -6.23 19.46
CA LEU A 109 4.05 -7.56 19.40
C LEU A 109 5.12 -8.67 19.44
N ARG A 110 6.21 -8.51 18.68
CA ARG A 110 7.33 -9.46 18.69
C ARG A 110 7.91 -9.62 20.11
N LEU A 111 8.04 -8.53 20.86
CA LEU A 111 8.49 -8.57 22.25
C LEU A 111 7.50 -9.30 23.15
N VAL A 112 6.19 -9.02 23.02
CA VAL A 112 5.15 -9.73 23.80
C VAL A 112 5.18 -11.22 23.50
N PHE A 113 5.20 -11.63 22.22
CA PHE A 113 5.20 -13.04 21.85
C PHE A 113 6.47 -13.78 22.29
N ALA A 114 7.63 -13.10 22.25
CA ALA A 114 8.89 -13.69 22.71
C ALA A 114 8.96 -13.83 24.23
N ARG A 115 8.37 -12.90 25.01
CA ARG A 115 8.52 -12.89 26.48
C ARG A 115 7.41 -13.62 27.23
N VAL A 116 6.17 -13.53 26.74
CA VAL A 116 5.00 -14.11 27.42
C VAL A 116 4.24 -15.14 26.60
N GLY A 117 4.66 -15.35 25.34
CA GLY A 117 4.08 -16.37 24.46
C GLY A 117 4.20 -17.78 25.04
N THR A 118 3.23 -18.60 24.73
CA THR A 118 3.24 -20.01 25.10
C THR A 118 3.29 -20.84 23.82
N PRO A 119 4.37 -21.58 23.57
CA PRO A 119 4.46 -22.48 22.43
C PRO A 119 3.52 -23.69 22.57
N TYR A 120 2.99 -24.16 21.47
CA TYR A 120 2.16 -25.34 21.37
C TYR A 120 2.77 -26.37 20.42
N CYS A 121 2.60 -27.64 20.73
CA CYS A 121 2.99 -28.70 19.80
C CYS A 121 1.98 -28.79 18.65
N PRO A 122 2.40 -28.70 17.37
CA PRO A 122 1.49 -28.77 16.23
C PRO A 122 0.78 -30.13 16.11
N ASN A 123 1.43 -31.21 16.56
CA ASN A 123 0.89 -32.58 16.44
C ASN A 123 -0.11 -32.92 17.56
N HIS A 124 0.10 -32.42 18.78
CA HIS A 124 -0.69 -32.77 19.96
C HIS A 124 -1.53 -31.61 20.50
N ASN A 125 -1.32 -30.39 20.00
CA ASN A 125 -2.00 -29.14 20.43
C ASN A 125 -1.95 -28.93 21.97
N ILE A 126 -0.85 -29.34 22.62
CA ILE A 126 -0.57 -29.11 24.04
C ILE A 126 0.45 -27.99 24.21
N PRO A 127 0.33 -27.19 25.28
CA PRO A 127 1.37 -26.19 25.58
C PRO A 127 2.66 -26.91 25.97
N ILE A 128 3.77 -26.40 25.47
CA ILE A 128 5.12 -26.87 25.78
C ILE A 128 5.86 -25.81 26.58
N SER A 129 6.63 -26.19 27.57
CA SER A 129 7.42 -25.28 28.41
C SER A 129 8.87 -25.71 28.44
N SER A 130 9.76 -24.73 28.51
CA SER A 130 11.14 -24.97 28.94
C SER A 130 11.18 -25.10 30.47
N GLN A 131 12.13 -25.85 30.95
CA GLN A 131 12.31 -26.06 32.40
C GLN A 131 13.77 -25.80 32.74
N SER A 132 14.03 -25.03 33.79
CA SER A 132 15.41 -24.90 34.29
C SER A 132 15.85 -26.23 34.97
N VAL A 133 17.15 -26.46 35.03
CA VAL A 133 17.71 -27.62 35.74
C VAL A 133 17.22 -27.70 37.19
N GLU A 134 17.03 -26.52 37.81
CA GLU A 134 16.49 -26.42 39.17
C GLU A 134 15.03 -26.88 39.26
N GLU A 135 14.17 -26.44 38.30
CA GLU A 135 12.77 -26.88 38.24
C GLU A 135 12.64 -28.37 37.95
N MET A 136 13.48 -28.90 37.02
CA MET A 136 13.55 -30.34 36.74
C MET A 136 13.90 -31.12 38.00
N THR A 137 14.93 -30.62 38.73
CA THR A 137 15.39 -31.24 39.99
C THR A 137 14.28 -31.24 41.06
N ASN A 138 13.59 -30.08 41.22
CA ASN A 138 12.50 -29.95 42.21
C ASN A 138 11.34 -30.90 41.87
N LYS A 139 10.94 -31.03 40.61
CA LYS A 139 9.89 -31.96 40.17
C LYS A 139 10.24 -33.42 40.41
N VAL A 140 11.51 -33.77 40.19
CA VAL A 140 11.98 -35.14 40.50
C VAL A 140 12.01 -35.37 42.03
N MET A 141 12.34 -34.37 42.82
CA MET A 141 12.34 -34.41 44.30
C MET A 141 10.95 -34.56 44.93
N GLU A 142 9.85 -34.29 44.17
CA GLU A 142 8.47 -34.52 44.62
C GLU A 142 8.10 -36.02 44.75
N TYR A 143 8.91 -36.91 44.18
CA TYR A 143 8.68 -38.33 44.30
C TYR A 143 9.06 -38.86 45.69
N PRO A 144 8.47 -39.97 46.14
CA PRO A 144 8.72 -40.56 47.47
C PRO A 144 10.21 -40.89 47.70
N LEU A 145 10.69 -40.60 48.92
CA LEU A 145 12.04 -40.95 49.31
C LEU A 145 12.26 -42.50 49.19
N GLY A 146 13.42 -42.90 48.71
CA GLY A 146 13.72 -44.28 48.39
C GLY A 146 13.47 -44.69 46.94
N THR A 147 12.86 -43.82 46.14
CA THR A 147 12.65 -44.09 44.70
C THR A 147 14.00 -44.23 43.98
N LYS A 148 14.15 -45.29 43.19
CA LYS A 148 15.35 -45.54 42.37
C LYS A 148 15.21 -44.87 41.01
N LEU A 149 16.15 -44.01 40.63
CA LEU A 149 16.14 -43.21 39.40
C LEU A 149 17.35 -43.57 38.52
N VAL A 150 17.15 -43.50 37.21
CA VAL A 150 18.22 -43.48 36.22
C VAL A 150 18.12 -42.18 35.42
N ILE A 151 19.19 -41.40 35.44
CA ILE A 151 19.27 -40.16 34.66
C ILE A 151 19.94 -40.50 33.33
N LEU A 152 19.24 -40.20 32.25
CA LEU A 152 19.60 -40.53 30.89
C LEU A 152 19.73 -39.25 30.05
N SER A 153 20.75 -39.17 29.22
CA SER A 153 20.95 -38.13 28.23
C SER A 153 20.64 -38.67 26.83
N PRO A 154 19.56 -38.24 26.15
CA PRO A 154 19.22 -38.67 24.81
C PRO A 154 20.13 -38.00 23.78
N VAL A 155 21.11 -38.74 23.23
CA VAL A 155 22.11 -38.23 22.29
C VAL A 155 21.81 -38.56 20.82
N VAL A 156 21.05 -39.62 20.55
CA VAL A 156 20.56 -40.02 19.23
C VAL A 156 19.08 -40.38 19.32
N HIS A 157 18.26 -39.83 18.44
CA HIS A 157 16.84 -40.10 18.42
C HIS A 157 16.31 -40.25 16.97
N GLY A 158 16.11 -41.52 16.57
CA GLY A 158 15.54 -41.85 15.26
C GLY A 158 16.46 -41.61 14.05
N GLU A 159 17.78 -41.58 14.28
CA GLU A 159 18.78 -41.44 13.20
C GLU A 159 19.28 -42.80 12.75
N LYS A 160 19.63 -42.92 11.44
CA LYS A 160 20.22 -44.12 10.86
C LYS A 160 21.73 -44.04 10.91
N GLY A 161 22.39 -45.10 11.30
CA GLY A 161 23.86 -45.13 11.30
C GLY A 161 24.39 -46.28 12.20
N THR A 162 25.68 -46.54 12.10
CA THR A 162 26.34 -47.48 13.02
C THR A 162 26.81 -46.81 14.30
N HIS A 163 26.79 -45.47 14.37
CA HIS A 163 27.15 -44.66 15.53
C HIS A 163 28.48 -44.99 16.23
N LYS A 164 29.42 -45.68 15.55
CA LYS A 164 30.71 -46.10 16.12
C LYS A 164 31.53 -44.94 16.66
N ASP A 165 31.63 -43.85 15.91
CA ASP A 165 32.40 -42.68 16.34
C ASP A 165 31.81 -42.02 17.62
N LEU A 166 30.47 -42.09 17.78
CA LEU A 166 29.80 -41.64 18.99
C LEU A 166 30.15 -42.53 20.19
N PHE A 167 30.07 -43.82 20.04
CA PHE A 167 30.45 -44.74 21.12
C PHE A 167 31.92 -44.59 21.53
N ASP A 168 32.83 -44.42 20.58
CA ASP A 168 34.26 -44.17 20.85
C ASP A 168 34.50 -42.84 21.56
N LYS A 169 33.72 -41.83 21.23
CA LYS A 169 33.77 -40.55 21.93
C LYS A 169 33.26 -40.68 23.37
N LEU A 170 32.11 -41.32 23.57
CA LEU A 170 31.53 -41.53 24.90
C LEU A 170 32.45 -42.36 25.80
N ARG A 171 33.18 -43.37 25.26
CA ARG A 171 34.22 -44.12 25.99
C ARG A 171 35.36 -43.21 26.44
N LYS A 172 35.86 -42.34 25.55
CA LYS A 172 36.92 -41.38 25.86
C LYS A 172 36.49 -40.39 26.92
N ASP A 173 35.22 -39.96 26.87
CA ASP A 173 34.64 -39.00 27.81
C ASP A 173 34.33 -39.66 29.19
N GLY A 174 34.54 -40.99 29.34
CA GLY A 174 34.45 -41.71 30.61
C GLY A 174 33.06 -42.24 30.94
N TYR A 175 32.13 -42.26 30.00
CA TYR A 175 30.82 -42.87 30.20
C TYR A 175 30.94 -44.39 30.15
N VAL A 176 30.13 -45.08 30.97
CA VAL A 176 30.22 -46.52 31.16
C VAL A 176 29.07 -47.26 30.47
N ARG A 177 27.88 -46.68 30.41
CA ARG A 177 26.68 -47.37 29.91
C ARG A 177 25.85 -46.47 29.00
N VAL A 178 25.23 -47.12 28.05
CA VAL A 178 24.24 -46.53 27.13
C VAL A 178 23.00 -47.43 27.11
N ARG A 179 21.86 -46.78 26.81
CA ARG A 179 20.63 -47.46 26.50
C ARG A 179 20.39 -47.33 25.00
N VAL A 180 20.30 -48.42 24.29
CA VAL A 180 20.02 -48.47 22.86
C VAL A 180 18.69 -49.20 22.65
N ASN A 181 17.73 -48.52 22.05
CA ASN A 181 16.38 -49.04 21.76
C ASN A 181 15.74 -49.72 23.00
N ASP A 182 15.85 -49.03 24.16
CA ASP A 182 15.36 -49.44 25.47
C ASP A 182 16.12 -50.59 26.16
N GLU A 183 17.17 -51.12 25.55
CA GLU A 183 18.09 -52.11 26.14
C GLU A 183 19.39 -51.46 26.64
N MET A 184 19.89 -51.92 27.83
CA MET A 184 21.09 -51.36 28.45
C MET A 184 22.32 -52.14 28.01
N TYR A 185 23.32 -51.39 27.47
CA TYR A 185 24.61 -51.93 27.05
C TYR A 185 25.76 -51.31 27.86
N ASP A 186 26.81 -52.08 28.09
CA ASP A 186 28.06 -51.55 28.64
C ASP A 186 28.93 -51.06 27.48
N LEU A 187 29.46 -49.82 27.56
CA LEU A 187 30.33 -49.26 26.52
C LEU A 187 31.66 -50.01 26.36
N SER A 188 32.04 -50.94 27.31
CA SER A 188 33.20 -51.84 27.15
C SER A 188 32.93 -52.93 26.12
N GLU A 189 31.68 -53.23 25.81
CA GLU A 189 31.27 -54.22 24.82
C GLU A 189 31.23 -53.61 23.42
N ASP A 190 31.38 -54.44 22.36
CA ASP A 190 31.20 -53.99 20.98
C ASP A 190 29.71 -53.95 20.66
N ILE A 191 29.19 -52.73 20.47
CA ILE A 191 27.79 -52.49 20.13
C ILE A 191 27.68 -52.39 18.61
N GLU A 192 27.10 -53.40 17.98
CA GLU A 192 26.87 -53.39 16.51
C GLU A 192 25.43 -52.96 16.19
N LEU A 193 25.27 -51.85 15.44
CA LEU A 193 23.97 -51.35 14.99
C LEU A 193 23.84 -51.45 13.47
N GLU A 194 22.62 -51.73 13.02
CA GLU A 194 22.31 -51.84 11.60
C GLU A 194 22.29 -50.46 10.92
N LYS A 195 23.09 -50.26 9.90
CA LYS A 195 23.27 -49.00 9.19
C LYS A 195 21.96 -48.35 8.67
N ASN A 196 20.94 -49.15 8.39
CA ASN A 196 19.68 -48.69 7.77
C ASN A 196 18.50 -48.59 8.75
N LYS A 197 18.69 -48.99 10.02
CA LYS A 197 17.69 -48.92 11.06
C LYS A 197 17.78 -47.59 11.80
N LYS A 198 16.65 -47.10 12.24
CA LYS A 198 16.58 -45.88 13.09
C LYS A 198 16.78 -46.31 14.54
N ASP A 199 17.80 -45.77 15.17
CA ASP A 199 18.14 -46.13 16.55
C ASP A 199 17.91 -44.96 17.51
N LYS A 200 17.62 -45.28 18.77
CA LYS A 200 17.55 -44.36 19.90
C LYS A 200 18.69 -44.73 20.86
N ILE A 201 19.55 -43.74 21.17
CA ILE A 201 20.69 -43.93 22.05
C ILE A 201 20.65 -42.88 23.16
N ASP A 202 20.52 -43.38 24.40
CA ASP A 202 20.56 -42.54 25.59
C ASP A 202 21.79 -42.93 26.43
N VAL A 203 22.55 -41.94 26.87
CA VAL A 203 23.71 -42.14 27.74
C VAL A 203 23.24 -42.16 29.19
N VAL A 204 23.65 -43.20 29.96
CA VAL A 204 23.39 -43.26 31.40
C VAL A 204 24.36 -42.33 32.11
N ILE A 205 23.84 -41.26 32.66
CA ILE A 205 24.64 -40.28 33.41
C ILE A 205 24.85 -40.71 34.86
N ASP A 206 23.75 -41.03 35.54
CA ASP A 206 23.83 -41.47 36.93
C ASP A 206 22.64 -42.36 37.32
N ARG A 207 22.82 -43.14 38.40
CA ARG A 207 21.76 -43.95 39.07
C ARG A 207 21.67 -43.50 40.52
N ILE A 208 20.54 -42.93 40.87
CA ILE A 208 20.33 -42.26 42.14
C ILE A 208 19.17 -42.95 42.91
N VAL A 209 19.36 -43.13 44.20
CA VAL A 209 18.24 -43.43 45.10
C VAL A 209 17.86 -42.13 45.81
N LEU A 210 16.61 -41.73 45.66
CA LEU A 210 16.14 -40.44 46.15
C LEU A 210 16.19 -40.35 47.67
N LYS A 211 16.97 -39.40 48.20
CA LYS A 211 17.10 -39.05 49.60
C LYS A 211 17.10 -37.52 49.71
N GLU A 212 16.83 -36.99 50.91
CA GLU A 212 16.90 -35.51 51.10
C GLU A 212 18.27 -34.94 50.74
N GLU A 213 19.33 -35.67 51.01
CA GLU A 213 20.71 -35.22 50.67
C GLU A 213 21.09 -35.41 49.21
N SER A 214 20.25 -36.07 48.43
CA SER A 214 20.56 -36.38 47.00
C SER A 214 20.33 -35.20 46.03
N ARG A 215 19.83 -34.08 46.53
CA ARG A 215 19.42 -32.93 45.68
C ARG A 215 20.58 -32.39 44.83
N THR A 216 21.75 -32.18 45.46
CA THR A 216 22.93 -31.65 44.74
C THR A 216 23.42 -32.62 43.67
N ARG A 217 23.51 -33.93 44.00
CA ARG A 217 23.91 -34.95 43.02
C ARG A 217 22.91 -35.10 41.89
N LEU A 218 21.61 -34.99 42.16
CA LEU A 218 20.55 -35.04 41.15
C LEU A 218 20.64 -33.79 40.24
N PHE A 219 20.87 -32.60 40.79
CA PHE A 219 21.08 -31.40 40.04
C PHE A 219 22.27 -31.52 39.07
N GLU A 220 23.45 -31.95 39.58
CA GLU A 220 24.64 -32.13 38.76
C GLU A 220 24.44 -33.19 37.65
N ALA A 221 23.72 -34.29 37.96
CA ALA A 221 23.44 -35.34 36.98
C ALA A 221 22.48 -34.82 35.86
N ILE A 222 21.46 -34.03 36.24
CA ILE A 222 20.56 -33.41 35.26
C ILE A 222 21.30 -32.38 34.42
N GLU A 223 22.14 -31.50 35.03
CA GLU A 223 22.94 -30.53 34.32
C GLU A 223 23.92 -31.19 33.34
N GLN A 224 24.56 -32.28 33.74
CA GLN A 224 25.45 -33.05 32.84
C GLN A 224 24.66 -33.68 31.69
N ALA A 225 23.46 -34.23 31.99
CA ALA A 225 22.60 -34.82 30.96
C ALA A 225 22.16 -33.80 29.93
N THR A 226 21.72 -32.60 30.36
CA THR A 226 21.27 -31.54 29.46
C THR A 226 22.41 -30.97 28.63
N LYS A 227 23.61 -30.80 29.20
CA LYS A 227 24.82 -30.39 28.46
C LYS A 227 25.21 -31.35 27.35
N LEU A 228 25.09 -32.66 27.59
CA LEU A 228 25.49 -33.71 26.64
C LEU A 228 24.47 -33.83 25.48
N SER A 229 23.18 -33.70 25.79
CA SER A 229 22.08 -33.90 24.82
C SER A 229 21.64 -32.63 24.12
N GLY A 230 22.25 -31.46 24.45
CA GLY A 230 21.79 -30.17 23.93
C GLY A 230 20.47 -29.72 24.56
N GLY A 231 20.27 -29.98 25.86
CA GLY A 231 19.14 -29.43 26.66
C GLY A 231 18.05 -30.43 27.04
N LYS A 232 18.21 -31.71 26.72
CA LYS A 232 17.21 -32.76 27.08
C LYS A 232 17.71 -33.73 28.14
N VAL A 233 16.84 -34.21 29.02
CA VAL A 233 17.12 -35.25 29.99
C VAL A 233 15.91 -36.16 30.16
N VAL A 234 16.14 -37.45 30.28
CA VAL A 234 15.13 -38.45 30.59
C VAL A 234 15.42 -39.00 31.96
N VAL A 235 14.47 -38.91 32.88
CA VAL A 235 14.55 -39.49 34.22
C VAL A 235 13.65 -40.74 34.26
N GLN A 236 14.25 -41.90 34.27
CA GLN A 236 13.54 -43.15 34.35
C GLN A 236 13.37 -43.57 35.84
N ILE A 237 12.13 -43.80 36.22
CA ILE A 237 11.79 -44.32 37.57
C ILE A 237 11.75 -45.85 37.52
N LEU A 238 12.57 -46.47 38.33
CA LEU A 238 12.62 -47.93 38.44
C LEU A 238 11.59 -48.43 39.48
N GLY A 239 10.52 -49.09 38.98
CA GLY A 239 9.41 -49.63 39.80
C GLY A 239 8.56 -50.58 38.97
N GLU A 240 7.41 -51.03 39.52
CA GLU A 240 6.48 -51.94 38.82
C GLU A 240 5.96 -51.32 37.51
N ASP A 241 5.73 -50.02 37.48
CA ASP A 241 5.45 -49.25 36.25
C ASP A 241 6.70 -48.47 35.87
N LYS A 242 7.43 -48.89 34.82
CA LYS A 242 8.55 -48.13 34.25
C LYS A 242 8.06 -46.78 33.72
N LYS A 243 8.07 -45.77 34.58
CA LYS A 243 7.65 -44.41 34.19
C LYS A 243 8.86 -43.56 33.78
N GLU A 244 8.82 -42.96 32.65
CA GLU A 244 9.82 -42.00 32.16
C GLU A 244 9.30 -40.58 32.25
N LEU A 245 10.10 -39.67 32.79
CA LEU A 245 9.88 -38.22 32.80
C LEU A 245 10.86 -37.61 31.82
N VAL A 246 10.35 -37.00 30.79
CA VAL A 246 11.17 -36.29 29.81
C VAL A 246 11.11 -34.77 30.14
N PHE A 247 12.27 -34.19 30.38
CA PHE A 247 12.45 -32.79 30.64
C PHE A 247 13.32 -32.15 29.55
N SER A 248 13.15 -30.87 29.34
CA SER A 248 13.97 -30.11 28.37
C SER A 248 14.17 -28.66 28.81
N GLU A 249 15.40 -28.17 28.68
CA GLU A 249 15.72 -26.74 28.78
C GLU A 249 15.15 -25.97 27.60
N GLN A 250 14.91 -26.64 26.47
CA GLN A 250 14.22 -26.07 25.32
C GLN A 250 12.73 -26.36 25.40
N PHE A 251 11.92 -25.58 24.67
CA PHE A 251 10.49 -25.86 24.52
C PHE A 251 10.30 -27.15 23.70
N ALA A 252 10.11 -28.26 24.35
CA ALA A 252 9.97 -29.58 23.70
C ALA A 252 8.64 -30.27 24.07
N CYS A 253 8.07 -30.95 23.07
CA CYS A 253 6.90 -31.80 23.28
C CYS A 253 7.26 -33.11 24.00
N PRO A 254 6.55 -33.49 25.07
CA PRO A 254 6.82 -34.75 25.74
C PRO A 254 6.38 -36.00 24.94
N HIS A 255 5.59 -35.84 23.87
CA HIS A 255 4.99 -36.93 23.09
C HIS A 255 5.56 -37.09 21.67
N CYS A 256 6.32 -36.11 21.16
CA CYS A 256 6.97 -36.19 19.84
C CYS A 256 8.26 -35.36 19.80
N GLU A 257 8.96 -35.42 18.68
CA GLU A 257 10.28 -34.76 18.50
C GLU A 257 10.21 -33.27 18.33
N PHE A 258 9.01 -32.66 18.27
CA PHE A 258 8.85 -31.23 18.08
C PHE A 258 9.46 -30.45 19.23
N SER A 259 10.40 -29.56 18.91
CA SER A 259 11.03 -28.65 19.86
C SER A 259 11.27 -27.30 19.24
N LEU A 260 11.14 -26.26 20.05
CA LEU A 260 11.46 -24.88 19.68
C LEU A 260 12.68 -24.39 20.47
N PRO A 261 13.59 -23.62 19.85
CA PRO A 261 14.65 -22.94 20.58
C PRO A 261 14.07 -21.88 21.53
N GLU A 262 14.92 -21.23 22.30
CA GLU A 262 14.51 -20.09 23.12
C GLU A 262 13.82 -19.03 22.26
N LEU A 263 12.68 -18.52 22.77
CA LEU A 263 11.87 -17.55 22.02
C LEU A 263 12.55 -16.17 22.01
N GLU A 264 13.02 -15.77 20.85
CA GLU A 264 13.63 -14.46 20.64
C GLU A 264 12.75 -13.56 19.74
N PRO A 265 12.74 -12.22 19.93
CA PRO A 265 11.96 -11.31 19.09
C PRO A 265 12.27 -11.41 17.59
N ARG A 266 13.52 -11.79 17.21
CA ARG A 266 13.91 -11.97 15.80
C ARG A 266 13.19 -13.12 15.11
N MET A 267 12.74 -14.13 15.85
CA MET A 267 11.98 -15.27 15.32
C MET A 267 10.62 -14.86 14.77
N PHE A 268 10.02 -13.82 15.37
CA PHE A 268 8.73 -13.26 14.95
C PHE A 268 8.85 -12.20 13.86
N SER A 269 10.04 -12.03 13.27
CA SER A 269 10.26 -11.08 12.18
C SER A 269 10.18 -11.78 10.83
N PHE A 270 9.21 -11.40 10.00
CA PHE A 270 9.13 -11.87 8.61
C PHE A 270 10.17 -11.21 7.68
N ASN A 271 10.91 -10.19 8.16
CA ASN A 271 12.01 -9.56 7.44
C ASN A 271 13.36 -10.26 7.72
N ALA A 272 13.43 -11.11 8.74
CA ALA A 272 14.61 -11.87 9.07
C ALA A 272 14.50 -13.32 8.54
N PRO A 273 15.56 -13.89 7.96
CA PRO A 273 15.53 -15.26 7.42
C PRO A 273 15.08 -16.31 8.43
N TYR A 274 15.33 -16.06 9.71
CA TYR A 274 15.03 -16.98 10.82
C TYR A 274 13.53 -17.14 11.07
N GLY A 275 12.75 -16.06 10.90
CA GLY A 275 11.31 -16.05 11.16
C GLY A 275 10.47 -16.12 9.89
N ALA A 276 11.05 -15.76 8.76
CA ALA A 276 10.32 -15.67 7.49
C ALA A 276 9.89 -17.07 6.98
N CYS A 277 8.73 -17.13 6.36
CA CYS A 277 8.31 -18.29 5.59
C CYS A 277 9.39 -18.63 4.55
N PRO A 278 9.92 -19.86 4.50
CA PRO A 278 11.01 -20.23 3.59
C PRO A 278 10.60 -20.16 2.11
N GLU A 279 9.33 -20.28 1.82
CA GLU A 279 8.79 -20.29 0.45
C GLU A 279 8.61 -18.88 -0.10
N CYS A 280 7.85 -18.00 0.56
CA CYS A 280 7.63 -16.62 0.12
C CYS A 280 8.66 -15.61 0.67
N LYS A 281 9.63 -16.07 1.47
CA LYS A 281 10.68 -15.24 2.08
C LYS A 281 10.14 -14.01 2.82
N GLY A 282 8.98 -14.18 3.49
CA GLY A 282 8.34 -13.13 4.28
C GLY A 282 7.41 -12.19 3.50
N LEU A 283 7.14 -12.43 2.23
CA LEU A 283 6.22 -11.60 1.42
C LEU A 283 4.74 -11.92 1.69
N GLY A 284 4.42 -13.17 2.05
CA GLY A 284 3.04 -13.64 2.23
C GLY A 284 2.31 -13.94 0.93
N VAL A 285 2.87 -13.51 -0.19
CA VAL A 285 2.36 -13.72 -1.55
C VAL A 285 3.46 -14.23 -2.46
N LYS A 286 3.08 -14.84 -3.56
CA LYS A 286 3.96 -15.22 -4.67
C LYS A 286 3.43 -14.64 -5.96
N GLN A 287 4.31 -14.13 -6.79
CA GLN A 287 3.98 -13.81 -8.17
C GLN A 287 4.08 -15.10 -8.98
N GLN A 288 3.01 -15.47 -9.64
CA GLN A 288 2.92 -16.64 -10.50
C GLN A 288 2.29 -16.26 -11.82
N ILE A 289 2.68 -16.95 -12.89
CA ILE A 289 2.05 -16.78 -14.20
C ILE A 289 0.59 -17.28 -14.13
N ASP A 290 -0.32 -16.43 -14.56
CA ASP A 290 -1.76 -16.77 -14.62
C ASP A 290 -2.11 -17.41 -15.95
N GLU A 291 -2.75 -18.60 -15.92
CA GLU A 291 -3.14 -19.35 -17.13
C GLU A 291 -4.09 -18.53 -18.03
N GLU A 292 -5.01 -17.74 -17.45
CA GLU A 292 -5.98 -16.96 -18.24
C GLU A 292 -5.35 -15.70 -18.86
N LEU A 293 -4.35 -15.10 -18.21
CA LEU A 293 -3.56 -14.02 -18.81
C LEU A 293 -2.67 -14.53 -19.93
N LEU A 294 -2.13 -15.75 -19.76
CA LEU A 294 -1.32 -16.41 -20.79
C LEU A 294 -2.16 -16.84 -21.99
N ILE A 295 -3.38 -17.33 -21.74
CA ILE A 295 -4.32 -17.85 -22.75
C ILE A 295 -5.67 -17.11 -22.64
N PRO A 296 -5.74 -15.85 -23.08
CA PRO A 296 -6.95 -15.03 -22.91
C PRO A 296 -8.12 -15.44 -23.81
N ASP A 297 -7.85 -16.24 -24.85
CA ASP A 297 -8.87 -16.73 -25.80
C ASP A 297 -8.68 -18.25 -26.02
N ASP A 298 -9.40 -19.05 -25.25
CA ASP A 298 -9.36 -20.50 -25.27
C ASP A 298 -10.08 -21.11 -26.50
N SER A 299 -10.78 -20.28 -27.28
CA SER A 299 -11.41 -20.66 -28.54
C SER A 299 -10.42 -20.81 -29.68
N LYS A 300 -9.21 -20.21 -29.54
CA LYS A 300 -8.11 -20.33 -30.48
C LYS A 300 -7.30 -21.60 -30.24
N SER A 301 -6.65 -22.08 -31.30
CA SER A 301 -5.68 -23.16 -31.21
C SER A 301 -4.27 -22.62 -30.91
N ILE A 302 -3.32 -23.52 -30.56
CA ILE A 302 -1.91 -23.17 -30.41
C ILE A 302 -1.36 -22.57 -31.71
N ALA A 303 -1.69 -23.16 -32.85
CA ALA A 303 -1.29 -22.67 -34.17
C ALA A 303 -1.90 -21.29 -34.51
N ASP A 304 -3.09 -20.96 -33.98
CA ASP A 304 -3.74 -19.64 -34.10
C ASP A 304 -3.28 -18.64 -33.05
N GLY A 305 -2.28 -18.97 -32.26
CA GLY A 305 -1.69 -18.08 -31.24
C GLY A 305 -2.56 -17.88 -30.00
N CYS A 306 -3.10 -18.95 -29.44
CA CYS A 306 -3.82 -18.87 -28.16
C CYS A 306 -2.87 -18.51 -26.98
N ILE A 307 -1.58 -18.92 -27.05
CA ILE A 307 -0.57 -18.67 -26.02
C ILE A 307 0.15 -17.35 -26.34
N LYS A 308 -0.10 -16.31 -25.57
CA LYS A 308 0.35 -14.94 -25.86
C LYS A 308 1.86 -14.76 -25.94
N THR A 309 2.60 -15.46 -25.12
CA THR A 309 4.07 -15.36 -25.07
C THR A 309 4.75 -16.01 -26.29
N LEU A 310 4.02 -16.81 -27.09
CA LEU A 310 4.51 -17.48 -28.29
C LEU A 310 3.99 -16.86 -29.60
N THR A 311 3.04 -15.92 -29.52
CA THR A 311 2.34 -15.35 -30.69
C THR A 311 3.23 -14.40 -31.49
N ASP A 312 4.19 -13.74 -30.86
CA ASP A 312 5.03 -12.71 -31.49
C ASP A 312 6.19 -13.29 -32.32
N ASP A 313 6.55 -14.56 -32.11
CA ASP A 313 7.57 -15.25 -32.89
C ASP A 313 7.24 -16.75 -33.08
N PRO A 314 6.40 -17.11 -34.07
CA PRO A 314 6.04 -18.52 -34.36
C PRO A 314 7.22 -19.40 -34.77
N GLU A 315 8.34 -18.80 -35.18
CA GLU A 315 9.59 -19.48 -35.50
C GLU A 315 10.64 -19.40 -34.43
N GLY A 316 10.24 -18.85 -33.26
CA GLY A 316 11.08 -18.73 -32.08
C GLY A 316 11.41 -20.07 -31.44
N LEU A 317 12.50 -20.10 -30.67
CA LEU A 317 12.99 -21.34 -30.07
C LEU A 317 11.95 -22.00 -29.14
N ASP A 318 11.19 -21.21 -28.40
CA ASP A 318 10.18 -21.72 -27.48
C ASP A 318 8.99 -22.36 -28.23
N TYR A 319 8.60 -21.80 -29.39
CA TYR A 319 7.57 -22.39 -30.25
C TYR A 319 8.04 -23.70 -30.89
N LEU A 320 9.27 -23.75 -31.42
CA LEU A 320 9.86 -24.95 -31.99
C LEU A 320 10.03 -26.09 -30.96
N LYS A 321 10.39 -25.75 -29.74
CA LYS A 321 10.41 -26.70 -28.60
C LYS A 321 9.02 -27.24 -28.32
N LEU A 322 8.00 -26.39 -28.24
CA LEU A 322 6.62 -26.81 -28.05
C LEU A 322 6.13 -27.73 -29.17
N GLU A 323 6.52 -27.47 -30.41
CA GLU A 323 6.18 -28.35 -31.55
C GLU A 323 6.74 -29.78 -31.38
N CYS A 324 7.99 -29.91 -30.89
CA CYS A 324 8.57 -31.21 -30.56
C CYS A 324 7.80 -31.94 -29.45
N VAL A 325 7.39 -31.24 -28.41
CA VAL A 325 6.55 -31.77 -27.33
C VAL A 325 5.21 -32.26 -27.86
N CYS A 326 4.53 -31.44 -28.67
CA CYS A 326 3.25 -31.77 -29.25
C CYS A 326 3.36 -33.00 -30.18
N LYS A 327 4.45 -33.15 -30.93
CA LYS A 327 4.74 -34.35 -31.75
C LYS A 327 4.94 -35.59 -30.88
N HIS A 328 5.69 -35.48 -29.79
CA HIS A 328 5.96 -36.60 -28.89
C HIS A 328 4.67 -37.15 -28.25
N TYR A 329 3.82 -36.29 -27.72
CA TYR A 329 2.56 -36.66 -27.07
C TYR A 329 1.36 -36.77 -28.00
N LYS A 330 1.58 -36.60 -29.34
CA LYS A 330 0.54 -36.61 -30.38
C LYS A 330 -0.58 -35.57 -30.13
N ILE A 331 -0.23 -34.40 -29.55
CA ILE A 331 -1.13 -33.29 -29.30
C ILE A 331 -1.31 -32.52 -30.63
N LYS A 332 -2.57 -32.22 -30.97
CA LYS A 332 -2.89 -31.50 -32.23
C LYS A 332 -2.86 -30.00 -31.97
N MET A 333 -1.90 -29.28 -32.56
CA MET A 333 -1.73 -27.85 -32.38
C MET A 333 -2.82 -26.98 -33.04
N ASN A 334 -3.62 -27.53 -33.93
CA ASN A 334 -4.70 -26.86 -34.67
C ASN A 334 -6.10 -27.05 -34.01
N VAL A 335 -6.16 -27.66 -32.85
CA VAL A 335 -7.41 -27.82 -32.06
C VAL A 335 -7.54 -26.67 -31.08
N PRO A 336 -8.74 -26.04 -30.94
CA PRO A 336 -8.97 -25.03 -29.95
C PRO A 336 -8.55 -25.46 -28.54
N TRP A 337 -7.90 -24.54 -27.76
CA TRP A 337 -7.33 -24.85 -26.45
C TRP A 337 -8.33 -25.52 -25.51
N LYS A 338 -9.56 -25.00 -25.42
CA LYS A 338 -10.64 -25.58 -24.59
C LYS A 338 -11.06 -27.01 -24.96
N LYS A 339 -10.68 -27.51 -26.13
CA LYS A 339 -10.98 -28.87 -26.58
C LYS A 339 -9.84 -29.86 -26.35
N LEU A 340 -8.66 -29.36 -25.94
CA LEU A 340 -7.56 -30.19 -25.49
C LEU A 340 -7.91 -30.83 -24.15
N LYS A 341 -7.44 -32.05 -23.90
CA LYS A 341 -7.61 -32.72 -22.61
C LYS A 341 -6.81 -31.97 -21.53
N ARG A 342 -7.29 -31.94 -20.31
CA ARG A 342 -6.59 -31.26 -19.20
C ARG A 342 -5.13 -31.74 -19.05
N ARG A 343 -4.87 -33.04 -19.17
CA ARG A 343 -3.52 -33.60 -19.13
C ARG A 343 -2.63 -33.07 -20.29
N GLU A 344 -3.19 -32.83 -21.48
CA GLU A 344 -2.44 -32.25 -22.61
C GLU A 344 -2.10 -30.78 -22.33
N GLN A 345 -3.05 -30.03 -21.75
CA GLN A 345 -2.83 -28.64 -21.30
C GLN A 345 -1.75 -28.55 -20.20
N GLU A 346 -1.81 -29.45 -19.21
CA GLU A 346 -0.84 -29.53 -18.11
C GLU A 346 0.59 -29.83 -18.60
N ILE A 347 0.75 -30.76 -19.54
CA ILE A 347 2.06 -31.04 -20.15
C ILE A 347 2.62 -29.80 -20.84
N ILE A 348 1.79 -29.05 -21.55
CA ILE A 348 2.21 -27.83 -22.26
C ILE A 348 2.60 -26.74 -21.27
N LEU A 349 1.78 -26.53 -20.24
CA LEU A 349 1.95 -25.42 -19.31
C LEU A 349 3.02 -25.71 -18.24
N TYR A 350 3.00 -26.89 -17.63
CA TYR A 350 3.81 -27.19 -16.44
C TYR A 350 4.94 -28.18 -16.71
N GLY A 351 4.96 -28.81 -17.92
CA GLY A 351 6.04 -29.70 -18.30
C GLY A 351 5.74 -31.19 -18.14
N SER A 352 6.79 -31.99 -18.28
CA SER A 352 6.70 -33.44 -18.25
C SER A 352 7.97 -34.07 -17.67
N ASP A 353 7.78 -35.18 -16.93
CA ASP A 353 8.86 -36.00 -16.34
C ASP A 353 9.48 -36.98 -17.34
N GLU A 354 8.98 -37.00 -18.59
CA GLU A 354 9.53 -37.87 -19.63
C GLU A 354 10.66 -37.18 -20.40
N ILE A 355 11.67 -37.92 -20.79
CA ILE A 355 12.77 -37.44 -21.63
C ILE A 355 12.27 -37.32 -23.07
N ILE A 356 12.21 -36.10 -23.59
CA ILE A 356 11.77 -35.78 -24.96
C ILE A 356 12.99 -35.53 -25.85
N HIS A 357 12.93 -36.00 -27.07
CA HIS A 357 13.93 -35.71 -28.10
C HIS A 357 13.56 -34.43 -28.83
N PHE A 358 14.36 -33.39 -28.66
CA PHE A 358 14.21 -32.09 -29.29
C PHE A 358 15.11 -32.02 -30.52
N GLU A 359 14.52 -32.00 -31.69
CA GLU A 359 15.23 -31.84 -32.98
C GLU A 359 14.58 -30.71 -33.78
N TYR A 360 15.26 -29.58 -33.89
CA TYR A 360 14.80 -28.40 -34.63
C TYR A 360 15.97 -27.55 -35.15
N SER A 361 15.71 -26.67 -36.11
CA SER A 361 16.68 -25.73 -36.67
C SER A 361 16.22 -24.31 -36.40
N SER A 362 17.07 -23.45 -35.79
CA SER A 362 16.79 -22.04 -35.59
C SER A 362 16.87 -21.25 -36.90
N LYS A 363 16.29 -20.03 -36.94
CA LYS A 363 16.44 -19.07 -38.04
C LYS A 363 17.89 -18.83 -38.49
N GLY A 364 18.85 -18.91 -37.57
CA GLY A 364 20.29 -18.78 -37.80
C GLY A 364 20.98 -20.04 -38.34
N GLY A 365 20.23 -21.10 -38.65
CA GLY A 365 20.78 -22.36 -39.18
C GLY A 365 21.41 -23.28 -38.14
N THR A 366 21.37 -22.93 -36.82
CA THR A 366 21.89 -23.80 -35.77
C THR A 366 20.93 -24.95 -35.54
N LYS A 367 21.43 -26.19 -35.77
CA LYS A 367 20.66 -27.39 -35.44
C LYS A 367 20.76 -27.75 -33.98
N TYR A 368 19.60 -27.95 -33.35
CA TYR A 368 19.48 -28.40 -31.99
C TYR A 368 19.04 -29.87 -31.99
N ASN A 369 19.79 -30.73 -31.30
CA ASN A 369 19.47 -32.13 -31.17
C ASN A 369 19.91 -32.59 -29.79
N LYS A 370 18.95 -32.63 -28.86
CA LYS A 370 19.19 -33.03 -27.46
C LYS A 370 18.01 -33.80 -26.92
N LYS A 371 18.30 -34.65 -25.92
CA LYS A 371 17.29 -35.31 -25.10
C LYS A 371 17.26 -34.65 -23.75
N GLU A 372 16.16 -34.05 -23.38
CA GLU A 372 15.99 -33.33 -22.10
C GLU A 372 14.53 -33.40 -21.66
N PHE A 373 14.29 -33.06 -20.39
CA PHE A 373 12.95 -32.88 -19.86
C PHE A 373 12.35 -31.58 -20.39
N TYR A 374 11.05 -31.56 -20.56
CA TYR A 374 10.33 -30.34 -20.90
C TYR A 374 9.81 -29.68 -19.63
N GLU A 375 10.31 -28.51 -19.31
CA GLU A 375 9.95 -27.77 -18.08
C GLU A 375 8.54 -27.12 -18.10
N GLY A 376 7.93 -27.01 -19.29
CA GLY A 376 6.65 -26.30 -19.44
C GLY A 376 6.78 -24.79 -19.63
N ILE A 377 5.76 -24.17 -20.20
CA ILE A 377 5.78 -22.73 -20.53
C ILE A 377 5.78 -21.89 -19.25
N ILE A 378 4.91 -22.20 -18.30
CA ILE A 378 4.79 -21.44 -17.04
C ILE A 378 6.09 -21.49 -16.26
N ASN A 379 6.62 -22.68 -15.99
CA ASN A 379 7.86 -22.84 -15.25
C ASN A 379 9.06 -22.15 -15.93
N ASN A 380 9.12 -22.20 -17.28
CA ASN A 380 10.13 -21.47 -18.05
C ASN A 380 10.02 -19.95 -17.87
N LEU A 381 8.81 -19.39 -17.97
CA LEU A 381 8.59 -17.96 -17.84
C LEU A 381 8.89 -17.48 -16.41
N GLU A 382 8.48 -18.25 -15.38
CA GLU A 382 8.76 -17.94 -13.97
C GLU A 382 10.26 -17.99 -13.68
N ARG A 383 10.98 -19.01 -14.16
CA ARG A 383 12.44 -19.08 -14.05
C ARG A 383 13.11 -17.89 -14.76
N ARG A 384 12.68 -17.55 -15.99
CA ARG A 384 13.20 -16.38 -16.72
C ARG A 384 12.94 -15.07 -15.99
N HIS A 385 11.81 -14.91 -15.32
CA HIS A 385 11.52 -13.74 -14.50
C HIS A 385 12.51 -13.58 -13.33
N LEU A 386 12.88 -14.68 -12.70
CA LEU A 386 13.85 -14.69 -11.59
C LEU A 386 15.30 -14.45 -12.05
N GLU A 387 15.69 -15.02 -13.18
CA GLU A 387 17.07 -15.03 -13.68
C GLU A 387 17.44 -13.82 -14.54
N THR A 388 16.44 -13.11 -15.10
CA THR A 388 16.71 -12.01 -16.04
C THR A 388 17.32 -10.79 -15.36
N ASN A 389 18.36 -10.23 -15.99
CA ASN A 389 18.94 -8.93 -15.63
C ASN A 389 18.30 -7.77 -16.43
N SER A 390 17.41 -8.05 -17.37
CA SER A 390 16.74 -7.05 -18.19
C SER A 390 15.44 -6.58 -17.54
N ASN A 391 15.38 -5.30 -17.16
CA ASN A 391 14.16 -4.69 -16.63
C ASN A 391 13.00 -4.78 -17.63
N TRP A 392 13.26 -4.63 -18.93
CA TRP A 392 12.23 -4.75 -19.97
C TRP A 392 11.61 -6.16 -20.02
N VAL A 393 12.43 -7.22 -19.94
CA VAL A 393 11.92 -8.61 -19.92
C VAL A 393 11.10 -8.85 -18.66
N ARG A 394 11.55 -8.32 -17.51
CA ARG A 394 10.82 -8.45 -16.24
C ARG A 394 9.46 -7.75 -16.32
N GLU A 395 9.42 -6.48 -16.76
CA GLU A 395 8.17 -5.73 -16.93
C GLU A 395 7.23 -6.38 -17.97
N TRP A 396 7.79 -7.01 -19.00
CA TRP A 396 6.99 -7.74 -19.98
C TRP A 396 6.36 -9.00 -19.36
N LEU A 397 7.10 -9.76 -18.56
CA LEU A 397 6.59 -10.94 -17.85
C LEU A 397 5.58 -10.57 -16.76
N ASP A 398 5.77 -9.45 -16.05
CA ASP A 398 4.83 -8.94 -15.05
C ASP A 398 3.39 -8.76 -15.60
N ASN A 399 3.24 -8.53 -16.91
CA ASN A 399 1.91 -8.45 -17.53
C ASN A 399 1.13 -9.80 -17.56
N TYR A 400 1.80 -10.90 -17.30
CA TYR A 400 1.22 -12.25 -17.28
C TYR A 400 1.21 -12.83 -15.87
N MET A 401 1.70 -12.08 -14.86
CA MET A 401 1.78 -12.52 -13.47
C MET A 401 0.69 -11.89 -12.61
N ILE A 402 0.18 -12.67 -11.68
CA ILE A 402 -0.71 -12.21 -10.61
C ILE A 402 -0.16 -12.64 -9.25
N GLU A 403 -0.54 -11.88 -8.24
CA GLU A 403 -0.17 -12.22 -6.85
C GLU A 403 -1.13 -13.24 -6.28
N HIS A 404 -0.61 -14.41 -5.92
CA HIS A 404 -1.32 -15.44 -5.16
C HIS A 404 -0.86 -15.46 -3.72
N THR A 405 -1.78 -15.71 -2.80
CA THR A 405 -1.43 -15.98 -1.40
C THR A 405 -0.50 -17.19 -1.32
N CYS A 406 0.60 -17.08 -0.59
CA CYS A 406 1.56 -18.17 -0.43
C CYS A 406 0.86 -19.42 0.13
N GLU A 407 0.96 -20.54 -0.56
CA GLU A 407 0.30 -21.81 -0.19
C GLU A 407 0.77 -22.34 1.16
N ARG A 408 2.03 -22.14 1.52
CA ARG A 408 2.61 -22.65 2.77
C ARG A 408 2.16 -21.83 3.98
N CYS A 409 2.34 -20.51 3.95
CA CYS A 409 2.05 -19.67 5.11
C CYS A 409 0.66 -19.04 5.08
N HIS A 410 -0.12 -19.25 4.02
CA HIS A 410 -1.47 -18.69 3.85
C HIS A 410 -1.54 -17.18 4.16
N GLY A 411 -0.50 -16.42 3.76
CA GLY A 411 -0.40 -14.98 4.00
C GLY A 411 0.24 -14.58 5.34
N ALA A 412 0.55 -15.53 6.22
CA ALA A 412 1.12 -15.25 7.54
C ALA A 412 2.55 -14.70 7.50
N ARG A 413 3.28 -14.86 6.38
CA ARG A 413 4.66 -14.38 6.16
C ARG A 413 5.73 -15.05 7.03
N LEU A 414 5.34 -15.76 8.07
CA LEU A 414 6.21 -16.42 9.05
C LEU A 414 6.31 -17.93 8.79
N ASN A 415 7.32 -18.54 9.36
CA ASN A 415 7.46 -20.01 9.33
C ASN A 415 6.44 -20.69 10.26
N ASP A 416 6.24 -22.00 10.04
CA ASP A 416 5.20 -22.77 10.73
C ASP A 416 5.47 -22.90 12.24
N ASP A 417 6.73 -22.96 12.66
CA ASP A 417 7.13 -23.14 14.05
C ASP A 417 6.78 -21.90 14.90
N VAL A 418 7.04 -20.70 14.37
CA VAL A 418 6.72 -19.44 15.04
C VAL A 418 5.22 -19.26 15.20
N LEU A 419 4.43 -19.76 14.25
CA LEU A 419 2.96 -19.68 14.31
C LEU A 419 2.37 -20.59 15.39
N GLN A 420 3.16 -21.52 15.97
CA GLN A 420 2.74 -22.33 17.11
C GLN A 420 2.78 -21.57 18.45
N VAL A 421 3.40 -20.38 18.50
CA VAL A 421 3.46 -19.59 19.72
C VAL A 421 2.20 -18.74 19.85
N LYS A 422 1.50 -18.84 20.98
CA LYS A 422 0.22 -18.18 21.22
C LYS A 422 0.26 -17.26 22.43
N VAL A 423 -0.44 -16.11 22.32
CA VAL A 423 -0.75 -15.20 23.42
C VAL A 423 -2.26 -15.03 23.47
N GLY A 424 -2.88 -15.29 24.62
CA GLY A 424 -4.35 -15.27 24.72
C GLY A 424 -5.05 -16.23 23.78
N GLY A 425 -4.42 -17.36 23.46
CA GLY A 425 -4.96 -18.40 22.57
C GLY A 425 -4.80 -18.12 21.07
N LYS A 426 -4.17 -16.98 20.67
CA LYS A 426 -3.96 -16.57 19.28
C LYS A 426 -2.48 -16.45 18.95
N ASN A 427 -2.09 -16.86 17.74
CA ASN A 427 -0.75 -16.61 17.22
C ASN A 427 -0.61 -15.15 16.71
N ILE A 428 0.64 -14.75 16.41
CA ILE A 428 0.92 -13.36 16.02
C ILE A 428 0.21 -12.96 14.72
N PHE A 429 0.02 -13.87 13.76
CA PHE A 429 -0.71 -13.59 12.52
C PHE A 429 -2.20 -13.44 12.76
N GLU A 430 -2.81 -14.30 13.58
CA GLU A 430 -4.22 -14.17 13.96
C GLU A 430 -4.47 -12.85 14.68
N VAL A 431 -3.56 -12.42 15.56
CA VAL A 431 -3.64 -11.12 16.24
C VAL A 431 -3.51 -9.98 15.23
N THR A 432 -2.51 -9.99 14.35
CA THR A 432 -2.32 -8.91 13.36
C THR A 432 -3.39 -8.87 12.28
N SER A 433 -4.11 -9.96 12.06
CA SER A 433 -5.23 -10.06 11.11
C SER A 433 -6.56 -9.57 11.67
N MET A 434 -6.64 -9.31 12.98
CA MET A 434 -7.80 -8.67 13.60
C MET A 434 -7.85 -7.19 13.21
N SER A 435 -9.06 -6.63 13.10
CA SER A 435 -9.21 -5.18 12.96
C SER A 435 -8.74 -4.46 14.23
N ILE A 436 -8.21 -3.24 14.07
CA ILE A 436 -7.74 -2.40 15.19
C ILE A 436 -8.86 -2.25 16.24
N LYS A 437 -10.12 -2.07 15.78
CA LYS A 437 -11.30 -2.00 16.64
C LYS A 437 -11.44 -3.23 17.56
N ASN A 438 -11.10 -4.42 17.07
CA ASN A 438 -11.19 -5.67 17.79
C ASN A 438 -9.93 -5.99 18.61
N LEU A 439 -8.77 -5.41 18.23
CA LEU A 439 -7.52 -5.56 18.97
C LEU A 439 -7.54 -4.86 20.32
N VAL A 440 -8.16 -3.68 20.41
CA VAL A 440 -8.25 -2.94 21.68
C VAL A 440 -8.95 -3.76 22.78
N PRO A 441 -10.17 -4.31 22.56
CA PRO A 441 -10.80 -5.18 23.57
C PRO A 441 -10.04 -6.50 23.77
N PHE A 442 -9.36 -7.05 22.77
CA PHE A 442 -8.53 -8.24 22.93
C PHE A 442 -7.43 -8.00 23.97
N PHE A 443 -6.65 -6.92 23.86
CA PHE A 443 -5.60 -6.58 24.81
C PHE A 443 -6.14 -6.13 26.16
N ASN A 444 -7.34 -5.55 26.23
CA ASN A 444 -7.98 -5.17 27.50
C ASN A 444 -8.44 -6.38 28.31
N ASN A 445 -8.89 -7.43 27.62
CA ASN A 445 -9.38 -8.66 28.23
C ASN A 445 -8.34 -9.79 28.30
N LEU A 446 -7.08 -9.51 27.95
CA LEU A 446 -6.00 -10.50 27.92
C LEU A 446 -5.68 -10.96 29.34
N LYS A 447 -5.88 -12.25 29.61
CA LYS A 447 -5.57 -12.87 30.89
C LYS A 447 -4.20 -13.53 30.83
N LEU A 448 -3.27 -13.05 31.61
CA LEU A 448 -1.93 -13.60 31.79
C LEU A 448 -1.73 -14.04 33.24
N SER A 449 -0.73 -14.87 33.52
CA SER A 449 -0.29 -15.12 34.89
C SER A 449 0.31 -13.83 35.49
N LYS A 450 0.29 -13.67 36.82
CA LYS A 450 0.82 -12.49 37.49
C LYS A 450 2.25 -12.13 37.06
N GLU A 451 3.09 -13.14 36.89
CA GLU A 451 4.47 -12.99 36.42
C GLU A 451 4.53 -12.46 34.99
N LYS A 452 3.80 -13.10 34.06
CA LYS A 452 3.72 -12.68 32.65
C LYS A 452 3.08 -11.30 32.49
N GLU A 453 2.13 -10.95 33.35
CA GLU A 453 1.50 -9.62 33.36
C GLU A 453 2.52 -8.54 33.73
N GLU A 454 3.35 -8.76 34.75
CA GLU A 454 4.39 -7.80 35.16
C GLU A 454 5.44 -7.64 34.05
N ILE A 455 5.88 -8.73 33.42
CA ILE A 455 6.85 -8.71 32.31
C ILE A 455 6.31 -7.91 31.12
N ALA A 456 5.04 -8.08 30.76
CA ALA A 456 4.46 -7.50 29.55
C ALA A 456 3.79 -6.13 29.78
N ARG A 457 3.60 -5.69 31.03
CA ARG A 457 2.80 -4.52 31.41
C ARG A 457 3.11 -3.27 30.60
N LEU A 458 4.38 -2.89 30.52
CA LEU A 458 4.79 -1.66 29.80
C LEU A 458 4.59 -1.81 28.28
N VAL A 459 4.94 -2.97 27.72
CA VAL A 459 4.83 -3.23 26.28
C VAL A 459 3.35 -3.28 25.85
N ILE A 460 2.49 -3.93 26.63
CA ILE A 460 1.04 -3.98 26.35
C ILE A 460 0.42 -2.58 26.48
N LYS A 461 0.87 -1.74 27.41
CA LYS A 461 0.42 -0.35 27.51
C LYS A 461 0.73 0.41 26.23
N GLU A 462 1.97 0.35 25.73
CA GLU A 462 2.37 1.00 24.48
C GLU A 462 1.54 0.53 23.27
N ILE A 463 1.27 -0.79 23.20
CA ILE A 463 0.40 -1.34 22.14
C ILE A 463 -1.01 -0.73 22.24
N LYS A 464 -1.60 -0.69 23.43
CA LYS A 464 -2.95 -0.13 23.65
C LYS A 464 -3.04 1.34 23.29
N ASP A 465 -2.07 2.14 23.70
CA ASP A 465 -2.03 3.57 23.43
C ASP A 465 -1.96 3.81 21.92
N ARG A 466 -1.05 3.13 21.19
CA ARG A 466 -0.91 3.25 19.73
C ARG A 466 -2.16 2.74 18.98
N LEU A 467 -2.78 1.64 19.41
CA LEU A 467 -4.04 1.16 18.83
C LEU A 467 -5.19 2.16 19.03
N SER A 468 -5.26 2.80 20.21
CA SER A 468 -6.26 3.83 20.51
C SER A 468 -6.09 5.05 19.60
N PHE A 469 -4.86 5.49 19.35
CA PHE A 469 -4.61 6.60 18.43
C PHE A 469 -5.05 6.26 16.99
N LEU A 470 -4.76 5.04 16.51
CA LEU A 470 -5.22 4.60 15.19
C LEU A 470 -6.76 4.55 15.11
N GLN A 471 -7.42 4.16 16.19
CA GLN A 471 -8.88 4.16 16.27
C GLN A 471 -9.45 5.59 16.27
N ASN A 472 -8.80 6.52 17.00
CA ASN A 472 -9.23 7.92 17.10
C ASN A 472 -9.12 8.66 15.75
N VAL A 473 -8.12 8.33 14.91
CA VAL A 473 -8.02 8.90 13.56
C VAL A 473 -8.90 8.18 12.51
N GLY A 474 -9.86 7.35 12.94
CA GLY A 474 -10.83 6.70 12.05
C GLY A 474 -10.30 5.46 11.32
N LEU A 475 -9.20 4.85 11.75
CA LEU A 475 -8.58 3.68 11.12
C LEU A 475 -8.92 2.35 11.81
N GLY A 476 -9.94 2.31 12.67
CA GLY A 476 -10.35 1.12 13.42
C GLY A 476 -10.67 -0.11 12.58
N TYR A 477 -11.04 0.05 11.32
CA TYR A 477 -11.36 -1.04 10.40
C TYR A 477 -10.13 -1.71 9.79
N LEU A 478 -8.95 -1.09 9.82
CA LEU A 478 -7.72 -1.66 9.29
C LEU A 478 -7.23 -2.83 10.12
N THR A 479 -6.45 -3.72 9.49
CA THR A 479 -5.71 -4.79 10.16
C THR A 479 -4.22 -4.45 10.17
N LEU A 480 -3.49 -4.89 11.19
CA LEU A 480 -2.04 -4.66 11.27
C LEU A 480 -1.26 -5.44 10.20
N SER A 481 -1.81 -6.55 9.70
CA SER A 481 -1.22 -7.37 8.63
C SER A 481 -1.37 -6.77 7.24
N ARG A 482 -2.23 -5.74 7.05
CA ARG A 482 -2.48 -5.12 5.74
C ARG A 482 -1.20 -4.50 5.17
N ASN A 483 -0.92 -4.79 3.91
CA ASN A 483 0.25 -4.24 3.20
C ASN A 483 0.13 -2.70 3.08
N ALA A 484 1.20 -1.99 3.44
CA ALA A 484 1.25 -0.52 3.38
C ALA A 484 1.08 0.02 1.95
N GLY A 485 1.51 -0.71 0.92
CA GLY A 485 1.32 -0.34 -0.48
C GLY A 485 -0.14 -0.35 -0.97
N THR A 486 -1.05 -0.98 -0.21
CA THR A 486 -2.49 -1.03 -0.54
C THR A 486 -3.31 0.07 0.15
N LEU A 487 -2.65 0.92 0.93
CA LEU A 487 -3.31 2.03 1.62
C LEU A 487 -3.61 3.18 0.65
N SER A 488 -4.75 3.83 0.84
CA SER A 488 -5.01 5.11 0.20
C SER A 488 -4.08 6.20 0.76
N GLY A 489 -3.88 7.30 0.04
CA GLY A 489 -3.06 8.43 0.51
C GLY A 489 -3.51 8.94 1.88
N GLY A 490 -4.81 9.11 2.08
CA GLY A 490 -5.39 9.55 3.35
C GLY A 490 -5.21 8.52 4.48
N GLU A 491 -5.33 7.19 4.21
CA GLU A 491 -5.04 6.15 5.21
C GLU A 491 -3.58 6.20 5.66
N ALA A 492 -2.64 6.30 4.71
CA ALA A 492 -1.20 6.37 5.01
C ALA A 492 -0.85 7.64 5.81
N GLN A 493 -1.44 8.77 5.47
CA GLN A 493 -1.26 10.03 6.19
C GLN A 493 -1.78 9.96 7.62
N ARG A 494 -2.97 9.40 7.84
CA ARG A 494 -3.55 9.22 9.18
C ARG A 494 -2.77 8.23 10.04
N ILE A 495 -2.17 7.20 9.45
CA ILE A 495 -1.25 6.30 10.17
C ILE A 495 -0.05 7.09 10.70
N ARG A 496 0.55 7.96 9.88
CA ARG A 496 1.67 8.81 10.34
C ARG A 496 1.22 9.79 11.42
N LEU A 497 0.06 10.41 11.24
CA LEU A 497 -0.50 11.30 12.26
C LEU A 497 -0.68 10.57 13.60
N ALA A 498 -1.29 9.37 13.58
CA ALA A 498 -1.46 8.56 14.79
C ALA A 498 -0.13 8.17 15.45
N THR A 499 0.91 7.87 14.65
CA THR A 499 2.26 7.57 15.14
C THR A 499 2.89 8.79 15.80
N GLN A 500 2.69 9.99 15.25
CA GLN A 500 3.21 11.23 15.83
C GLN A 500 2.47 11.62 17.12
N ILE A 501 1.16 11.45 17.18
CA ILE A 501 0.38 11.63 18.43
C ILE A 501 0.94 10.69 19.52
N GLY A 502 1.18 9.43 19.17
CA GLY A 502 1.73 8.43 20.09
C GLY A 502 3.14 8.72 20.60
N SER A 503 3.89 9.60 19.96
CA SER A 503 5.22 10.02 20.44
C SER A 503 5.18 10.97 21.63
N HIS A 504 4.03 11.58 21.93
CA HIS A 504 3.83 12.58 23.00
C HIS A 504 4.84 13.73 22.99
N LEU A 505 5.35 14.08 21.77
CA LEU A 505 6.26 15.21 21.62
C LEU A 505 5.54 16.53 21.94
N SER A 506 6.22 17.45 22.60
CA SER A 506 5.72 18.79 22.93
C SER A 506 6.66 19.88 22.38
N GLY A 507 6.10 21.05 22.08
CA GLY A 507 6.86 22.17 21.54
C GLY A 507 7.29 22.02 20.08
N VAL A 508 6.65 21.13 19.33
CA VAL A 508 6.90 20.85 17.92
C VAL A 508 5.93 21.64 17.03
N LEU A 509 6.39 22.01 15.85
CA LEU A 509 5.55 22.55 14.77
C LEU A 509 5.16 21.41 13.82
N TYR A 510 3.89 21.05 13.78
CA TYR A 510 3.36 20.10 12.82
C TYR A 510 2.74 20.83 11.62
N VAL A 511 3.10 20.40 10.41
CA VAL A 511 2.49 20.93 9.18
C VAL A 511 1.79 19.76 8.46
N LEU A 512 0.46 19.86 8.31
CA LEU A 512 -0.39 18.80 7.76
C LEU A 512 -1.02 19.27 6.44
N ASP A 513 -1.10 18.37 5.46
CA ASP A 513 -1.71 18.61 4.15
C ASP A 513 -3.03 17.84 4.04
N GLU A 514 -4.14 18.55 4.18
CA GLU A 514 -5.50 18.01 3.99
C GLU A 514 -5.78 16.68 4.72
N PRO A 515 -5.62 16.59 6.03
CA PRO A 515 -5.74 15.33 6.77
C PRO A 515 -7.16 14.75 6.77
N SER A 516 -8.20 15.53 6.44
CA SER A 516 -9.60 15.09 6.35
C SER A 516 -9.95 14.30 5.10
N ILE A 517 -9.00 14.17 4.15
CA ILE A 517 -9.23 13.51 2.85
C ILE A 517 -9.76 12.08 3.01
N GLY A 518 -10.82 11.76 2.23
CA GLY A 518 -11.44 10.45 2.18
C GLY A 518 -12.15 10.04 3.49
N LEU A 519 -12.38 10.99 4.40
CA LEU A 519 -13.15 10.76 5.62
C LEU A 519 -14.63 11.07 5.42
N HIS A 520 -15.44 10.20 5.98
CA HIS A 520 -16.83 10.52 6.24
C HIS A 520 -16.93 11.54 7.39
N GLN A 521 -17.93 12.43 7.39
CA GLN A 521 -18.08 13.47 8.40
C GLN A 521 -18.03 12.94 9.84
N ARG A 522 -18.59 11.77 10.10
CA ARG A 522 -18.51 11.09 11.40
C ARG A 522 -17.07 10.86 11.87
N ASP A 523 -16.18 10.48 10.97
CA ASP A 523 -14.79 10.18 11.30
C ASP A 523 -13.92 11.46 11.35
N ASN A 524 -14.34 12.52 10.65
CA ASN A 524 -13.70 13.82 10.65
C ASN A 524 -13.72 14.48 12.04
N GLU A 525 -14.84 14.37 12.77
CA GLU A 525 -14.95 14.87 14.15
C GLU A 525 -13.87 14.25 15.08
N LYS A 526 -13.59 12.95 14.93
CA LYS A 526 -12.54 12.27 15.71
C LYS A 526 -11.13 12.79 15.35
N LEU A 527 -10.90 13.03 14.06
CA LEU A 527 -9.64 13.60 13.58
C LEU A 527 -9.42 15.00 14.16
N ILE A 528 -10.44 15.87 14.12
CA ILE A 528 -10.39 17.21 14.71
C ILE A 528 -10.03 17.13 16.19
N ASN A 529 -10.70 16.27 16.96
CA ASN A 529 -10.40 16.06 18.37
C ASN A 529 -8.95 15.63 18.60
N SER A 530 -8.42 14.72 17.77
CA SER A 530 -7.02 14.30 17.85
C SER A 530 -6.04 15.43 17.57
N MET A 531 -6.34 16.33 16.63
CA MET A 531 -5.53 17.52 16.38
C MET A 531 -5.59 18.52 17.55
N LEU A 532 -6.75 18.67 18.17
CA LEU A 532 -6.90 19.50 19.37
C LEU A 532 -6.12 18.91 20.58
N GLU A 533 -6.12 17.60 20.75
CA GLU A 533 -5.29 16.92 21.76
C GLU A 533 -3.79 17.19 21.53
N MET A 534 -3.32 17.10 20.26
CA MET A 534 -1.92 17.44 19.92
C MET A 534 -1.59 18.90 20.27
N ARG A 535 -2.47 19.83 19.95
CA ARG A 535 -2.35 21.24 20.32
C ARG A 535 -2.22 21.40 21.84
N ASP A 536 -3.09 20.74 22.60
CA ASP A 536 -3.16 20.84 24.07
C ASP A 536 -1.91 20.26 24.77
N LEU A 537 -1.14 19.41 24.08
CA LEU A 537 0.20 19.00 24.50
C LEU A 537 1.27 20.10 24.33
N GLY A 538 0.90 21.30 23.88
CA GLY A 538 1.80 22.44 23.69
C GLY A 538 2.47 22.46 22.32
N ASN A 539 1.87 21.87 21.29
CA ASN A 539 2.34 21.89 19.92
C ASN A 539 1.63 22.98 19.10
N THR A 540 2.31 23.46 18.07
CA THR A 540 1.71 24.33 17.05
C THR A 540 1.35 23.45 15.84
N LEU A 541 0.10 23.51 15.39
CA LEU A 541 -0.36 22.81 14.21
C LEU A 541 -0.70 23.80 13.12
N ILE A 542 -0.09 23.66 11.94
CA ILE A 542 -0.47 24.34 10.71
C ILE A 542 -1.11 23.31 9.79
N VAL A 543 -2.36 23.50 9.44
CA VAL A 543 -3.14 22.57 8.64
C VAL A 543 -3.62 23.26 7.38
N VAL A 544 -3.24 22.76 6.20
CA VAL A 544 -3.85 23.18 4.93
C VAL A 544 -5.15 22.42 4.80
N GLU A 545 -6.29 23.12 4.78
CA GLU A 545 -7.60 22.44 4.80
C GLU A 545 -8.70 23.25 4.09
N HIS A 546 -9.71 22.51 3.65
CA HIS A 546 -10.90 23.01 2.99
C HIS A 546 -12.20 22.56 3.67
N ASP A 547 -12.10 21.65 4.66
CA ASP A 547 -13.26 21.16 5.39
C ASP A 547 -13.82 22.23 6.35
N THR A 548 -15.13 22.44 6.28
CA THR A 548 -15.83 23.48 7.06
C THR A 548 -15.72 23.24 8.56
N ASP A 549 -15.86 21.99 9.03
CA ASP A 549 -15.84 21.67 10.46
C ASP A 549 -14.42 21.89 11.03
N THR A 550 -13.39 21.54 10.28
CA THR A 550 -11.99 21.79 10.66
C THR A 550 -11.67 23.28 10.71
N MET A 551 -12.16 24.07 9.74
CA MET A 551 -11.98 25.53 9.73
C MET A 551 -12.67 26.21 10.92
N LEU A 552 -13.86 25.76 11.28
CA LEU A 552 -14.61 26.30 12.44
C LEU A 552 -14.01 25.89 13.79
N ALA A 553 -13.33 24.73 13.85
CA ALA A 553 -12.66 24.26 15.05
C ALA A 553 -11.27 24.90 15.27
N ALA A 554 -10.74 25.63 14.28
CA ALA A 554 -9.43 26.26 14.35
C ALA A 554 -9.39 27.40 15.39
N ASP A 555 -8.25 27.55 16.07
CA ASP A 555 -7.99 28.75 16.90
C ASP A 555 -7.66 29.97 16.04
N TYR A 556 -7.09 29.73 14.86
CA TYR A 556 -6.65 30.78 13.94
C TYR A 556 -6.81 30.31 12.48
N LEU A 557 -7.40 31.15 11.66
CA LEU A 557 -7.67 30.85 10.25
C LEU A 557 -6.94 31.86 9.37
N VAL A 558 -6.27 31.40 8.31
CA VAL A 558 -5.59 32.24 7.30
C VAL A 558 -6.18 31.92 5.94
N ASP A 559 -6.86 32.86 5.33
CA ASP A 559 -7.44 32.75 3.98
C ASP A 559 -6.49 33.38 2.95
N ILE A 560 -6.01 32.58 1.99
CA ILE A 560 -5.04 32.95 0.98
C ILE A 560 -5.73 33.04 -0.39
N GLY A 561 -5.60 34.18 -1.05
CA GLY A 561 -6.28 34.47 -2.31
C GLY A 561 -5.67 35.65 -3.07
N PRO A 562 -6.51 36.41 -3.79
CA PRO A 562 -7.96 36.21 -4.03
C PRO A 562 -8.26 35.15 -5.08
N GLY A 563 -7.28 34.66 -5.86
CA GLY A 563 -7.44 33.69 -6.93
C GLY A 563 -6.30 32.68 -6.97
N ALA A 564 -6.15 32.00 -8.10
CA ALA A 564 -5.11 30.98 -8.32
C ALA A 564 -3.92 31.57 -9.10
N GLY A 565 -2.72 31.02 -8.89
CA GLY A 565 -1.49 31.38 -9.58
C GLY A 565 -1.11 32.85 -9.30
N ASP A 566 -0.84 33.67 -10.35
CA ASP A 566 -0.46 35.10 -10.20
C ASP A 566 -1.56 35.95 -9.59
N ARG A 567 -2.83 35.53 -9.68
CA ARG A 567 -3.95 36.19 -9.04
C ARG A 567 -4.13 35.79 -7.58
N GLY A 568 -3.28 34.87 -7.06
CA GLY A 568 -3.19 34.43 -5.67
C GLY A 568 -2.02 35.06 -4.95
N GLY A 569 -1.60 34.42 -3.88
CA GLY A 569 -0.39 34.75 -3.13
C GLY A 569 -0.52 35.91 -2.16
N GLU A 570 -1.73 36.29 -1.82
CA GLU A 570 -2.01 37.36 -0.83
C GLU A 570 -2.83 36.81 0.34
N VAL A 571 -2.62 37.35 1.53
CA VAL A 571 -3.46 37.04 2.69
C VAL A 571 -4.71 37.90 2.62
N MET A 572 -5.87 37.30 2.39
CA MET A 572 -7.16 37.98 2.31
C MET A 572 -7.76 38.26 3.67
N ALA A 573 -7.59 37.35 4.59
CA ALA A 573 -8.02 37.49 5.98
C ALA A 573 -7.16 36.60 6.89
N ALA A 574 -6.90 37.01 8.10
CA ALA A 574 -6.23 36.25 9.14
C ALA A 574 -6.78 36.64 10.51
N GLY A 575 -7.11 35.64 11.34
CA GLY A 575 -7.71 35.86 12.66
C GLY A 575 -8.48 34.65 13.14
N THR A 576 -9.36 34.82 14.13
CA THR A 576 -10.29 33.76 14.52
C THR A 576 -11.28 33.47 13.36
N PRO A 577 -11.91 32.28 13.33
CA PRO A 577 -12.92 31.98 12.32
C PRO A 577 -14.02 33.04 12.23
N GLU A 578 -14.46 33.60 13.35
CA GLU A 578 -15.48 34.66 13.41
C GLU A 578 -14.99 36.01 12.79
N GLU A 579 -13.69 36.32 12.95
CA GLU A 579 -13.09 37.51 12.33
C GLU A 579 -12.99 37.33 10.80
N VAL A 580 -12.60 36.15 10.35
CA VAL A 580 -12.52 35.83 8.90
C VAL A 580 -13.92 35.82 8.25
N MET A 581 -14.94 35.28 8.95
CA MET A 581 -16.34 35.33 8.48
C MET A 581 -16.88 36.75 8.31
N LYS A 582 -16.40 37.71 9.10
CA LYS A 582 -16.81 39.14 9.00
C LYS A 582 -16.06 39.91 7.91
N ASN A 583 -14.98 39.35 7.36
CA ASN A 583 -14.16 40.03 6.35
C ASN A 583 -14.82 39.93 4.95
N PRO A 584 -15.25 41.04 4.33
CA PRO A 584 -15.93 41.02 3.04
C PRO A 584 -15.04 40.58 1.88
N ASN A 585 -13.71 40.61 2.05
CA ASN A 585 -12.76 40.22 1.02
C ASN A 585 -12.46 38.68 1.06
N SER A 586 -12.81 37.99 2.18
CA SER A 586 -12.61 36.57 2.30
C SER A 586 -13.67 35.78 1.54
N LEU A 587 -13.24 35.03 0.54
CA LEU A 587 -14.12 34.11 -0.19
C LEU A 587 -14.56 32.96 0.72
N THR A 588 -13.63 32.42 1.51
CA THR A 588 -13.89 31.37 2.51
C THR A 588 -14.90 31.86 3.54
N GLY A 589 -14.74 33.10 4.06
CA GLY A 589 -15.69 33.71 4.99
C GLY A 589 -17.12 33.75 4.45
N LYS A 590 -17.30 34.07 3.17
CA LYS A 590 -18.63 34.07 2.51
C LYS A 590 -19.27 32.69 2.42
N TYR A 591 -18.48 31.65 2.26
CA TYR A 591 -18.99 30.26 2.28
C TYR A 591 -19.30 29.79 3.72
N LEU A 592 -18.48 30.16 4.70
CA LEU A 592 -18.71 29.83 6.11
C LEU A 592 -19.97 30.51 6.67
N THR A 593 -20.27 31.76 6.24
CA THR A 593 -21.49 32.48 6.66
C THR A 593 -22.74 32.04 5.90
N GLY A 594 -22.59 31.29 4.81
CA GLY A 594 -23.70 30.89 3.94
C GLY A 594 -24.15 32.00 2.97
N GLU A 595 -23.44 33.15 2.90
CA GLU A 595 -23.69 34.20 1.88
C GLU A 595 -23.52 33.60 0.46
N LYS A 596 -22.51 32.74 0.29
CA LYS A 596 -22.34 31.89 -0.89
C LYS A 596 -22.56 30.42 -0.50
N CYS A 597 -23.28 29.71 -1.31
CA CYS A 597 -23.49 28.27 -1.12
C CYS A 597 -23.67 27.56 -2.49
N ILE A 598 -23.54 26.25 -2.47
CA ILE A 598 -23.95 25.38 -3.57
C ILE A 598 -25.42 25.06 -3.37
N GLU A 599 -26.24 25.46 -4.32
CA GLU A 599 -27.70 25.33 -4.21
C GLU A 599 -28.16 23.87 -4.41
N VAL A 600 -29.17 23.46 -3.64
CA VAL A 600 -29.83 22.17 -3.83
C VAL A 600 -30.77 22.26 -5.04
N PRO A 601 -30.69 21.33 -6.00
CA PRO A 601 -31.60 21.33 -7.15
C PRO A 601 -33.06 21.20 -6.72
N LYS A 602 -33.95 22.03 -7.26
CA LYS A 602 -35.41 21.99 -6.98
C LYS A 602 -36.08 20.68 -7.44
N THR A 603 -35.51 20.05 -8.46
CA THR A 603 -36.04 18.81 -9.04
C THR A 603 -34.90 17.85 -9.33
N ARG A 604 -35.08 16.57 -9.01
CA ARG A 604 -34.11 15.50 -9.33
C ARG A 604 -34.39 14.90 -10.69
N ARG A 605 -33.34 14.58 -11.48
CA ARG A 605 -33.49 13.89 -12.76
C ARG A 605 -33.93 12.45 -12.54
N LYS A 606 -34.88 11.96 -13.33
CA LYS A 606 -35.36 10.56 -13.26
C LYS A 606 -34.55 9.61 -14.15
N GLY A 607 -33.56 10.14 -14.86
CA GLY A 607 -32.74 9.37 -15.79
C GLY A 607 -33.50 8.79 -16.99
N SER A 608 -32.84 7.85 -17.67
CA SER A 608 -33.37 7.22 -18.90
C SER A 608 -34.36 6.06 -18.64
N LYS A 609 -34.72 5.79 -17.39
CA LYS A 609 -35.45 4.61 -16.91
C LYS A 609 -34.74 3.27 -17.19
N LYS A 610 -33.47 3.30 -17.59
CA LYS A 610 -32.57 2.17 -17.76
C LYS A 610 -31.63 2.12 -16.58
N TYR A 611 -31.25 0.91 -16.20
CA TYR A 611 -30.40 0.68 -15.03
C TYR A 611 -29.22 -0.20 -15.38
N LEU A 612 -28.07 0.10 -14.79
CA LEU A 612 -26.96 -0.83 -14.68
C LEU A 612 -27.15 -1.60 -13.38
N LYS A 613 -27.31 -2.93 -13.47
CA LYS A 613 -27.68 -3.75 -12.32
C LYS A 613 -26.54 -4.71 -11.96
N ILE A 614 -25.87 -4.46 -10.83
CA ILE A 614 -24.88 -5.35 -10.25
C ILE A 614 -25.60 -6.34 -9.35
N ARG A 615 -25.32 -7.64 -9.50
CA ARG A 615 -25.93 -8.71 -8.71
C ARG A 615 -24.87 -9.56 -8.06
N GLY A 616 -25.06 -9.86 -6.78
CA GLY A 616 -24.21 -10.75 -6.03
C GLY A 616 -22.80 -10.25 -5.83
N ALA A 617 -22.57 -8.95 -5.61
CA ALA A 617 -21.25 -8.40 -5.36
C ALA A 617 -20.73 -8.88 -4.01
N LYS A 618 -19.58 -9.62 -4.02
CA LYS A 618 -19.01 -10.31 -2.84
C LYS A 618 -17.49 -10.26 -2.77
N GLU A 619 -16.88 -9.28 -3.44
CA GLU A 619 -15.42 -9.07 -3.36
C GLU A 619 -15.06 -8.37 -2.05
N HIS A 620 -13.93 -8.73 -1.46
CA HIS A 620 -13.42 -8.23 -0.19
C HIS A 620 -14.46 -8.29 0.94
N ASN A 621 -14.92 -7.13 1.43
CA ASN A 621 -15.88 -7.03 2.51
C ASN A 621 -17.36 -6.95 2.07
N LEU A 622 -17.64 -6.96 0.76
CA LEU A 622 -19.02 -6.88 0.26
C LEU A 622 -19.80 -8.15 0.59
N LYS A 623 -21.00 -7.99 1.17
CA LYS A 623 -21.84 -9.07 1.68
C LYS A 623 -22.91 -9.52 0.69
N ASN A 624 -22.51 -9.93 -0.51
CA ASN A 624 -23.40 -10.43 -1.57
C ASN A 624 -24.53 -9.44 -1.90
N ILE A 625 -24.16 -8.19 -2.17
CA ILE A 625 -25.11 -7.09 -2.34
C ILE A 625 -25.58 -6.93 -3.80
N ASP A 626 -26.82 -6.43 -3.92
CA ASP A 626 -27.45 -6.06 -5.18
C ASP A 626 -27.59 -4.54 -5.29
N VAL A 627 -27.07 -3.98 -6.37
CA VAL A 627 -27.05 -2.53 -6.60
C VAL A 627 -27.61 -2.19 -7.98
N ASP A 628 -28.49 -1.19 -8.04
CA ASP A 628 -29.07 -0.65 -9.27
C ASP A 628 -28.63 0.81 -9.44
N ILE A 629 -27.94 1.11 -10.54
CA ILE A 629 -27.47 2.46 -10.88
C ILE A 629 -28.33 2.98 -12.04
N PRO A 630 -29.11 4.06 -11.86
CA PRO A 630 -29.92 4.64 -12.93
C PRO A 630 -29.02 5.32 -13.97
N LEU A 631 -29.28 5.07 -15.27
CA LEU A 631 -28.52 5.70 -16.37
C LEU A 631 -29.07 7.07 -16.72
N GLY A 632 -28.16 8.00 -17.10
CA GLY A 632 -28.47 9.40 -17.37
C GLY A 632 -28.76 10.22 -16.12
N THR A 633 -28.11 9.88 -15.01
CA THR A 633 -28.21 10.58 -13.72
C THR A 633 -26.84 10.88 -13.12
N PHE A 634 -26.83 11.80 -12.16
CA PHE A 634 -25.71 12.06 -11.27
C PHE A 634 -25.87 11.21 -10.01
N THR A 635 -25.14 10.10 -9.93
CA THR A 635 -25.23 9.12 -8.83
C THR A 635 -24.02 9.24 -7.90
N CYS A 636 -24.26 9.44 -6.60
CA CYS A 636 -23.22 9.40 -5.56
C CYS A 636 -23.22 8.06 -4.84
N VAL A 637 -22.02 7.49 -4.68
CA VAL A 637 -21.77 6.33 -3.83
C VAL A 637 -21.11 6.83 -2.55
N THR A 638 -21.82 6.70 -1.44
CA THR A 638 -21.46 7.27 -0.13
C THR A 638 -21.27 6.18 0.92
N GLY A 639 -20.88 6.58 2.12
CA GLY A 639 -20.72 5.69 3.28
C GLY A 639 -19.41 5.89 4.01
N VAL A 640 -19.28 5.32 5.19
CA VAL A 640 -18.08 5.44 6.04
C VAL A 640 -16.83 4.90 5.35
N SER A 641 -15.66 5.32 5.85
CA SER A 641 -14.37 4.83 5.34
C SER A 641 -14.28 3.30 5.51
N GLY A 642 -13.80 2.59 4.47
CA GLY A 642 -13.71 1.12 4.48
C GLY A 642 -15.05 0.37 4.28
N SER A 643 -16.16 1.03 3.96
CA SER A 643 -17.46 0.37 3.76
C SER A 643 -17.60 -0.45 2.47
N GLY A 644 -16.60 -0.38 1.56
CA GLY A 644 -16.59 -1.16 0.32
C GLY A 644 -16.92 -0.37 -0.96
N LYS A 645 -16.98 0.98 -0.90
CA LYS A 645 -17.29 1.85 -2.05
C LYS A 645 -16.38 1.61 -3.25
N SER A 646 -15.06 1.72 -3.05
CA SER A 646 -14.07 1.52 -4.12
C SER A 646 -14.06 0.07 -4.62
N THR A 647 -14.33 -0.91 -3.75
CA THR A 647 -14.48 -2.32 -4.15
C THR A 647 -15.67 -2.49 -5.11
N LEU A 648 -16.83 -1.91 -4.79
CA LEU A 648 -18.02 -2.01 -5.63
C LEU A 648 -17.82 -1.32 -6.98
N ILE A 649 -17.25 -0.11 -6.98
CA ILE A 649 -17.17 0.73 -8.17
C ILE A 649 -15.90 0.42 -8.97
N ASN A 650 -14.71 0.48 -8.36
CA ASN A 650 -13.46 0.35 -9.10
C ASN A 650 -13.14 -1.12 -9.42
N GLU A 651 -13.24 -2.02 -8.43
CA GLU A 651 -12.85 -3.42 -8.60
C GLU A 651 -13.90 -4.26 -9.35
N ILE A 652 -15.20 -4.00 -9.14
CA ILE A 652 -16.27 -4.77 -9.79
C ILE A 652 -16.79 -4.04 -11.02
N LEU A 653 -17.41 -2.86 -10.83
CA LEU A 653 -18.13 -2.18 -11.92
C LEU A 653 -17.20 -1.75 -13.05
N CYS A 654 -16.14 -0.99 -12.75
CA CYS A 654 -15.23 -0.46 -13.77
C CYS A 654 -14.51 -1.57 -14.55
N LYS A 655 -14.01 -2.59 -13.85
CA LYS A 655 -13.30 -3.70 -14.49
C LYS A 655 -14.26 -4.55 -15.35
N ALA A 656 -15.45 -4.88 -14.85
CA ALA A 656 -16.42 -5.67 -15.61
C ALA A 656 -16.94 -4.94 -16.87
N VAL A 657 -17.22 -3.64 -16.76
CA VAL A 657 -17.65 -2.83 -17.91
C VAL A 657 -16.52 -2.66 -18.90
N SER A 658 -15.29 -2.42 -18.43
CA SER A 658 -14.09 -2.33 -19.30
C SER A 658 -13.79 -3.66 -20.00
N GLN A 659 -13.93 -4.78 -19.32
CA GLN A 659 -13.77 -6.10 -19.90
C GLN A 659 -14.78 -6.34 -21.03
N LYS A 660 -16.06 -5.97 -20.83
CA LYS A 660 -17.09 -6.18 -21.85
C LYS A 660 -16.98 -5.22 -23.04
N ILE A 661 -16.64 -3.92 -22.80
CA ILE A 661 -16.59 -2.90 -23.88
C ILE A 661 -15.23 -2.92 -24.61
N TYR A 662 -14.13 -3.05 -23.87
CA TYR A 662 -12.76 -2.89 -24.42
C TYR A 662 -11.96 -4.18 -24.45
N ASN A 663 -12.52 -5.32 -24.05
CA ASN A 663 -11.81 -6.58 -23.85
C ASN A 663 -10.56 -6.41 -22.95
N SER A 664 -10.72 -5.58 -21.87
CA SER A 664 -9.66 -5.40 -20.89
C SER A 664 -9.27 -6.73 -20.23
N LYS A 665 -7.99 -6.89 -19.94
CA LYS A 665 -7.46 -8.09 -19.29
C LYS A 665 -7.71 -8.11 -17.77
N ASP A 666 -8.11 -6.97 -17.20
CA ASP A 666 -8.35 -6.85 -15.78
C ASP A 666 -9.54 -7.70 -15.36
N LYS A 667 -9.32 -8.61 -14.41
CA LYS A 667 -10.40 -9.43 -13.87
C LYS A 667 -11.26 -8.60 -12.93
N PRO A 668 -12.60 -8.57 -13.11
CA PRO A 668 -13.49 -7.93 -12.15
C PRO A 668 -13.54 -8.74 -10.85
N GLY A 669 -13.75 -8.04 -9.73
CA GLY A 669 -13.95 -8.67 -8.42
C GLY A 669 -15.16 -9.62 -8.42
N LYS A 670 -15.24 -10.48 -7.42
CA LYS A 670 -16.26 -11.55 -7.33
C LYS A 670 -17.67 -10.98 -7.30
N HIS A 671 -18.46 -11.34 -8.31
CA HIS A 671 -19.89 -10.99 -8.46
C HIS A 671 -20.58 -12.04 -9.32
N ASP A 672 -21.91 -12.09 -9.25
CA ASP A 672 -22.65 -13.07 -10.05
C ASP A 672 -22.85 -12.60 -11.50
N LYS A 673 -23.34 -11.38 -11.70
CA LYS A 673 -23.54 -10.77 -13.04
C LYS A 673 -23.79 -9.27 -12.99
N ILE A 674 -23.50 -8.59 -14.09
CA ILE A 674 -23.87 -7.20 -14.32
C ILE A 674 -24.78 -7.12 -15.55
N LEU A 675 -25.97 -6.55 -15.38
CA LEU A 675 -26.95 -6.39 -16.46
C LEU A 675 -27.02 -4.92 -16.90
N GLY A 676 -27.31 -4.68 -18.17
CA GLY A 676 -27.51 -3.33 -18.70
C GLY A 676 -26.26 -2.68 -19.30
N ILE A 677 -25.12 -3.37 -19.34
CA ILE A 677 -23.88 -2.85 -19.95
C ILE A 677 -24.10 -2.53 -21.45
N ASP A 678 -24.98 -3.25 -22.12
CA ASP A 678 -25.31 -3.05 -23.54
C ASP A 678 -25.97 -1.68 -23.83
N ASN A 679 -26.37 -0.93 -22.80
CA ASN A 679 -26.84 0.45 -22.94
C ASN A 679 -25.69 1.48 -22.93
N LEU A 680 -24.47 1.04 -22.71
CA LEU A 680 -23.26 1.87 -22.68
C LEU A 680 -22.42 1.61 -23.93
N ASP A 681 -21.80 2.64 -24.45
CA ASP A 681 -20.81 2.57 -25.54
C ASP A 681 -19.39 2.80 -25.05
N LYS A 682 -19.25 3.44 -23.87
CA LYS A 682 -17.95 3.84 -23.33
C LYS A 682 -18.00 3.93 -21.82
N ILE A 683 -16.87 3.59 -21.17
CA ILE A 683 -16.58 3.92 -19.77
C ILE A 683 -15.34 4.81 -19.68
N VAL A 684 -15.40 5.79 -18.80
CA VAL A 684 -14.31 6.71 -18.48
C VAL A 684 -14.11 6.67 -16.97
N ALA A 685 -13.16 5.86 -16.53
CA ALA A 685 -12.76 5.82 -15.12
C ALA A 685 -11.64 6.84 -14.88
N ILE A 686 -11.91 7.80 -14.00
CA ILE A 686 -10.99 8.87 -13.64
C ILE A 686 -10.54 8.61 -12.19
N SER A 687 -9.24 8.39 -12.00
CA SER A 687 -8.62 8.10 -10.71
C SER A 687 -7.56 9.14 -10.37
N GLN A 688 -7.17 9.24 -9.11
CA GLN A 688 -6.12 10.14 -8.62
C GLN A 688 -4.70 9.75 -9.08
N ASN A 689 -4.53 8.62 -9.76
CA ASN A 689 -3.25 8.22 -10.31
C ASN A 689 -2.64 9.30 -11.21
N PRO A 690 -1.32 9.50 -11.19
CA PRO A 690 -0.65 10.48 -12.03
C PRO A 690 -0.97 10.28 -13.52
N ILE A 691 -0.98 11.37 -14.32
CA ILE A 691 -1.14 11.32 -15.79
C ILE A 691 0.07 10.72 -16.52
N GLY A 692 1.14 10.40 -15.79
CA GLY A 692 2.34 9.73 -16.26
C GLY A 692 3.38 9.63 -15.16
N ARG A 693 4.28 8.66 -15.29
CA ARG A 693 5.32 8.36 -14.27
C ARG A 693 6.64 9.09 -14.50
N THR A 694 6.79 9.76 -15.62
CA THR A 694 8.05 10.43 -16.01
C THR A 694 7.89 11.93 -16.10
N PRO A 695 8.97 12.73 -15.92
CA PRO A 695 8.95 14.18 -16.11
C PRO A 695 8.53 14.64 -17.51
N ARG A 696 8.53 13.76 -18.51
CA ARG A 696 8.09 14.05 -19.90
C ARG A 696 6.58 14.16 -20.03
N SER A 697 5.85 13.46 -19.17
CA SER A 697 4.39 13.58 -19.16
C SER A 697 4.00 14.92 -18.55
N ASN A 698 3.11 15.65 -19.21
CA ASN A 698 2.61 16.94 -18.76
C ASN A 698 1.18 17.19 -19.28
N PRO A 699 0.46 18.20 -18.78
CA PRO A 699 -0.90 18.51 -19.20
C PRO A 699 -1.05 18.72 -20.72
N ALA A 700 -0.10 19.40 -21.35
CA ALA A 700 -0.16 19.68 -22.79
C ALA A 700 -0.05 18.41 -23.65
N THR A 701 0.83 17.47 -23.26
CA THR A 701 0.97 16.19 -23.99
C THR A 701 -0.21 15.28 -23.74
N TYR A 702 -0.69 15.20 -22.50
CA TYR A 702 -1.78 14.33 -22.11
C TYR A 702 -3.11 14.70 -22.78
N THR A 703 -3.43 15.98 -22.84
CA THR A 703 -4.65 16.49 -23.48
C THR A 703 -4.53 16.57 -25.02
N GLY A 704 -3.33 16.37 -25.56
CA GLY A 704 -3.06 16.44 -27.00
C GLY A 704 -3.04 17.86 -27.57
N VAL A 705 -3.05 18.90 -26.74
CA VAL A 705 -2.90 20.30 -27.20
C VAL A 705 -1.49 20.55 -27.74
N PHE A 706 -0.49 19.85 -27.17
CA PHE A 706 0.89 20.01 -27.62
C PHE A 706 1.12 19.53 -29.06
N ASP A 707 0.35 18.57 -29.56
CA ASP A 707 0.41 18.13 -30.95
C ASP A 707 -0.01 19.21 -31.93
N ASP A 708 -1.04 20.03 -31.59
CA ASP A 708 -1.50 21.15 -32.40
C ASP A 708 -0.50 22.31 -32.29
N ILE A 709 0.07 22.56 -31.10
CA ILE A 709 1.12 23.58 -30.92
C ILE A 709 2.36 23.25 -31.76
N ARG A 710 2.84 21.99 -31.74
CA ARG A 710 3.97 21.57 -32.58
C ARG A 710 3.68 21.75 -34.07
N THR A 711 2.47 21.44 -34.50
CA THR A 711 2.04 21.64 -35.90
C THR A 711 2.04 23.13 -36.25
N LEU A 712 1.60 24.02 -35.35
CA LEU A 712 1.63 25.46 -35.54
C LEU A 712 3.07 25.98 -35.72
N PHE A 713 4.02 25.51 -34.90
CA PHE A 713 5.42 25.93 -35.00
C PHE A 713 6.06 25.52 -36.36
N THR A 714 5.65 24.45 -37.02
CA THR A 714 6.14 24.09 -38.36
C THR A 714 5.66 25.08 -39.44
N THR A 715 4.63 25.89 -39.14
CA THR A 715 4.10 26.87 -40.11
C THR A 715 4.86 28.22 -40.11
N THR A 716 5.73 28.43 -39.10
CA THR A 716 6.55 29.65 -39.01
C THR A 716 7.53 29.76 -40.17
N LYS A 717 7.92 31.02 -40.50
CA LYS A 717 8.83 31.28 -41.61
C LYS A 717 10.19 30.63 -41.42
N GLU A 718 10.72 30.74 -40.18
CA GLU A 718 12.02 30.20 -39.79
C GLU A 718 12.02 28.66 -39.86
N ALA A 719 10.97 28.00 -39.31
CA ALA A 719 10.85 26.53 -39.38
C ALA A 719 10.82 26.03 -40.85
N LYS A 720 10.10 26.72 -41.73
CA LYS A 720 10.06 26.39 -43.16
C LYS A 720 11.42 26.62 -43.84
N MET A 721 12.14 27.69 -43.51
CA MET A 721 13.49 27.94 -44.04
C MET A 721 14.49 26.85 -43.67
N TYR A 722 14.41 26.33 -42.46
CA TYR A 722 15.29 25.24 -41.96
C TYR A 722 14.78 23.83 -42.26
N GLY A 723 13.60 23.72 -42.91
CA GLY A 723 12.97 22.42 -43.21
C GLY A 723 12.60 21.62 -41.92
N PHE A 724 12.24 22.33 -40.85
CA PHE A 724 11.91 21.70 -39.56
C PHE A 724 10.51 21.13 -39.59
N GLU A 725 10.42 19.82 -39.41
CA GLU A 725 9.18 19.05 -39.29
C GLU A 725 8.64 19.02 -37.86
N LYS A 726 7.43 18.48 -37.67
CA LYS A 726 6.74 18.35 -36.38
C LYS A 726 7.58 17.63 -35.32
N ASN A 727 8.41 16.66 -35.74
CA ASN A 727 9.25 15.88 -34.82
C ASN A 727 10.36 16.72 -34.18
N ARG A 728 10.84 17.79 -34.87
CA ARG A 728 11.85 18.74 -34.35
C ARG A 728 11.38 19.42 -33.09
N PHE A 729 10.10 19.72 -32.98
CA PHE A 729 9.48 20.36 -31.82
C PHE A 729 9.02 19.37 -30.73
N SER A 730 9.47 18.11 -30.78
CA SER A 730 9.21 17.09 -29.77
C SER A 730 10.42 16.93 -28.84
N PHE A 731 10.20 17.01 -27.53
CA PHE A 731 11.24 16.71 -26.54
C PHE A 731 11.41 15.18 -26.32
N ASN A 732 10.56 14.33 -26.93
CA ASN A 732 10.66 12.88 -26.83
C ASN A 732 11.52 12.23 -27.91
N VAL A 733 11.73 12.95 -29.04
CA VAL A 733 12.42 12.42 -30.24
C VAL A 733 13.77 13.11 -30.41
N LYS A 734 14.78 12.39 -30.92
CA LYS A 734 16.09 12.96 -31.27
C LYS A 734 15.93 14.04 -32.35
N GLY A 735 16.82 15.05 -32.30
CA GLY A 735 16.91 16.10 -33.29
C GLY A 735 16.60 17.50 -32.73
N GLY A 736 15.51 17.68 -31.97
CA GLY A 736 15.17 18.95 -31.35
C GLY A 736 15.35 19.04 -29.85
N ARG A 737 15.43 17.90 -29.16
CA ARG A 737 15.57 17.82 -27.72
C ARG A 737 17.00 18.06 -27.24
N CYS A 738 17.14 18.42 -25.99
CA CYS A 738 18.44 18.40 -25.30
C CYS A 738 18.90 16.94 -25.11
N GLU A 739 20.07 16.57 -25.66
CA GLU A 739 20.57 15.20 -25.55
C GLU A 739 21.18 14.90 -24.17
N ALA A 740 21.58 15.90 -23.39
CA ALA A 740 22.14 15.71 -22.04
C ALA A 740 21.06 15.16 -21.06
N CYS A 741 19.85 15.72 -21.07
CA CYS A 741 18.72 15.21 -20.28
C CYS A 741 17.73 14.38 -21.12
N ARG A 742 18.00 14.15 -22.38
CA ARG A 742 17.15 13.42 -23.33
C ARG A 742 15.70 13.95 -23.38
N GLY A 743 15.51 15.25 -23.11
CA GLY A 743 14.21 15.91 -23.11
C GLY A 743 13.44 15.91 -21.79
N ASP A 744 14.00 15.38 -20.71
CA ASP A 744 13.38 15.42 -19.38
C ASP A 744 13.38 16.84 -18.78
N GLY A 745 14.38 17.67 -19.14
CA GLY A 745 14.59 19.00 -18.55
C GLY A 745 15.32 18.93 -17.20
N VAL A 746 15.29 17.76 -16.57
CA VAL A 746 15.91 17.48 -15.27
C VAL A 746 16.78 16.22 -15.35
N LYS A 747 17.71 16.10 -14.43
CA LYS A 747 18.48 14.87 -14.18
C LYS A 747 17.97 14.24 -12.89
N LYS A 748 17.63 12.96 -12.94
CA LYS A 748 17.26 12.17 -11.78
C LYS A 748 18.54 11.70 -11.08
N ILE A 749 18.67 11.98 -9.80
CA ILE A 749 19.70 11.46 -8.92
C ILE A 749 19.04 10.42 -8.03
N GLU A 750 19.37 9.14 -8.26
CA GLU A 750 18.84 8.04 -7.46
C GLU A 750 19.54 7.98 -6.11
N MET A 751 18.77 8.05 -5.04
CA MET A 751 19.23 7.97 -3.66
C MET A 751 18.78 6.63 -3.06
N HIS A 752 19.74 5.74 -2.76
CA HIS A 752 19.42 4.38 -2.31
C HIS A 752 18.51 4.28 -1.06
N PHE A 753 18.53 5.28 -0.20
CA PHE A 753 17.77 5.28 1.07
C PHE A 753 16.81 6.47 1.24
N LEU A 754 16.81 7.41 0.30
CA LEU A 754 16.02 8.63 0.31
C LEU A 754 15.21 8.72 -0.99
N PRO A 755 14.15 9.55 -1.05
CA PRO A 755 13.45 9.83 -2.30
C PRO A 755 14.40 10.37 -3.37
N ASP A 756 14.16 9.99 -4.63
CA ASP A 756 14.93 10.47 -5.77
C ASP A 756 14.87 11.99 -5.90
N VAL A 757 16.02 12.62 -6.13
CA VAL A 757 16.13 14.07 -6.31
C VAL A 757 16.19 14.39 -7.80
N TYR A 758 15.41 15.40 -8.23
CA TYR A 758 15.39 15.90 -9.59
C TYR A 758 16.04 17.28 -9.66
N VAL A 759 17.19 17.37 -10.33
CA VAL A 759 17.95 18.61 -10.48
C VAL A 759 17.79 19.16 -11.91
N PRO A 760 17.58 20.47 -12.13
CA PRO A 760 17.54 21.05 -13.48
C PRO A 760 18.77 20.67 -14.32
N CYS A 761 18.57 20.37 -15.58
CA CYS A 761 19.65 20.01 -16.48
C CYS A 761 20.59 21.20 -16.71
N GLU A 762 21.88 21.05 -16.44
CA GLU A 762 22.92 22.10 -16.58
C GLU A 762 23.10 22.61 -18.01
N VAL A 763 22.73 21.82 -19.04
CA VAL A 763 22.90 22.16 -20.45
C VAL A 763 21.72 22.95 -20.98
N CYS A 764 20.49 22.52 -20.68
CA CYS A 764 19.28 23.17 -21.19
C CYS A 764 18.55 24.03 -20.15
N HIS A 765 19.03 24.06 -18.90
CA HIS A 765 18.42 24.84 -17.80
C HIS A 765 16.88 24.64 -17.70
N GLY A 766 16.43 23.39 -17.86
CA GLY A 766 15.00 23.05 -17.76
C GLY A 766 14.19 23.21 -19.07
N THR A 767 14.72 23.83 -20.13
CA THR A 767 13.97 24.10 -21.38
C THR A 767 13.64 22.85 -22.20
N ARG A 768 14.32 21.71 -21.98
CA ARG A 768 14.12 20.41 -22.65
C ARG A 768 14.62 20.34 -24.10
N TYR A 769 14.95 21.47 -24.74
CA TYR A 769 15.32 21.58 -26.15
C TYR A 769 16.75 22.01 -26.35
N ASN A 770 17.26 21.80 -27.58
CA ASN A 770 18.51 22.36 -28.02
C ASN A 770 18.34 23.82 -28.50
N THR A 771 19.43 24.57 -28.59
CA THR A 771 19.44 26.02 -28.96
C THR A 771 18.83 26.29 -30.33
N GLU A 772 19.05 25.41 -31.30
CA GLU A 772 18.54 25.58 -32.66
C GLU A 772 16.99 25.52 -32.69
N THR A 773 16.37 24.63 -31.95
CA THR A 773 14.91 24.55 -31.84
C THR A 773 14.33 25.75 -31.09
N LEU A 774 15.06 26.26 -30.07
CA LEU A 774 14.65 27.45 -29.30
C LEU A 774 14.72 28.75 -30.11
N ASN A 775 15.50 28.80 -31.19
CA ASN A 775 15.55 29.98 -32.07
C ASN A 775 14.25 30.17 -32.88
N ILE A 776 13.43 29.13 -33.05
CA ILE A 776 12.15 29.25 -33.74
C ILE A 776 11.11 29.87 -32.81
N LYS A 777 10.51 30.97 -33.25
CA LYS A 777 9.54 31.74 -32.45
C LYS A 777 8.20 31.90 -33.18
N TYR A 778 7.12 31.79 -32.40
CA TYR A 778 5.78 32.19 -32.84
C TYR A 778 5.30 33.34 -31.96
N LYS A 779 4.92 34.46 -32.55
CA LYS A 779 4.60 35.71 -31.81
C LYS A 779 5.64 36.11 -30.75
N GLY A 780 6.93 35.91 -31.04
CA GLY A 780 8.05 36.24 -30.16
C GLY A 780 8.39 35.21 -29.07
N LYS A 781 7.62 34.14 -28.95
CA LYS A 781 7.81 33.07 -27.96
C LYS A 781 8.30 31.78 -28.61
N ASN A 782 9.28 31.10 -28.01
CA ASN A 782 9.77 29.79 -28.46
C ASN A 782 8.91 28.68 -27.87
N ILE A 783 9.17 27.42 -28.26
CA ILE A 783 8.38 26.26 -27.82
C ILE A 783 8.50 25.99 -26.30
N ALA A 784 9.66 26.29 -25.69
CA ALA A 784 9.86 26.15 -24.24
C ALA A 784 9.13 27.26 -23.47
N ASP A 785 9.11 28.49 -23.98
CA ASP A 785 8.34 29.59 -23.41
C ASP A 785 6.86 29.21 -23.36
N VAL A 786 6.33 28.64 -24.45
CA VAL A 786 4.94 28.18 -24.53
C VAL A 786 4.65 27.07 -23.51
N LEU A 787 5.55 26.10 -23.30
CA LEU A 787 5.38 25.07 -22.28
C LEU A 787 5.41 25.66 -20.86
N ASN A 788 6.12 26.75 -20.66
CA ASN A 788 6.18 27.45 -19.37
C ASN A 788 4.99 28.40 -19.13
N MET A 789 4.18 28.69 -20.17
CA MET A 789 2.94 29.45 -19.99
C MET A 789 1.94 28.71 -19.15
N ARG A 790 1.19 29.43 -18.33
CA ARG A 790 -0.03 28.91 -17.71
C ARG A 790 -1.12 28.70 -18.76
N VAL A 791 -2.08 27.82 -18.42
CA VAL A 791 -3.21 27.53 -19.31
C VAL A 791 -3.97 28.81 -19.64
N SER A 792 -4.23 29.71 -18.68
CA SER A 792 -4.91 31.00 -18.88
C SER A 792 -4.13 31.93 -19.82
N GLU A 793 -2.81 32.06 -19.64
CA GLU A 793 -1.94 32.85 -20.52
C GLU A 793 -1.89 32.27 -21.94
N ALA A 794 -1.78 30.94 -22.04
CA ALA A 794 -1.78 30.26 -23.32
C ALA A 794 -3.13 30.43 -24.06
N LEU A 795 -4.25 30.46 -23.33
CA LEU A 795 -5.58 30.67 -23.88
C LEU A 795 -5.68 32.03 -24.58
N GLU A 796 -5.15 33.10 -23.97
CA GLU A 796 -5.06 34.43 -24.56
C GLU A 796 -4.07 34.46 -25.75
N PHE A 797 -2.89 33.84 -25.59
CA PHE A 797 -1.84 33.79 -26.61
C PHE A 797 -2.31 33.12 -27.90
N PHE A 798 -3.08 32.03 -27.79
CA PHE A 798 -3.62 31.25 -28.89
C PHE A 798 -5.08 31.58 -29.25
N GLU A 799 -5.59 32.74 -28.85
CA GLU A 799 -6.98 33.13 -29.06
C GLU A 799 -7.47 32.95 -30.51
N ASN A 800 -6.60 33.22 -31.49
CA ASN A 800 -6.91 33.17 -32.92
C ASN A 800 -6.69 31.76 -33.55
N ILE A 801 -6.39 30.71 -32.73
CA ILE A 801 -6.17 29.36 -33.22
C ILE A 801 -7.27 28.45 -32.63
N PRO A 802 -8.41 28.24 -33.34
CA PRO A 802 -9.59 27.59 -32.75
C PRO A 802 -9.35 26.21 -32.13
N LYS A 803 -8.52 25.36 -32.76
CA LYS A 803 -8.21 24.02 -32.27
C LYS A 803 -7.46 24.03 -30.94
N ILE A 804 -6.48 24.92 -30.79
CA ILE A 804 -5.70 25.05 -29.55
C ILE A 804 -6.56 25.72 -28.51
N LYS A 805 -7.26 26.83 -28.87
CA LYS A 805 -8.16 27.56 -27.96
C LYS A 805 -9.21 26.67 -27.35
N HIS A 806 -9.88 25.81 -28.11
CA HIS A 806 -10.92 24.89 -27.61
C HIS A 806 -10.35 23.94 -26.52
N LYS A 807 -9.18 23.35 -26.74
CA LYS A 807 -8.56 22.43 -25.77
C LYS A 807 -8.09 23.16 -24.51
N LEU A 808 -7.56 24.38 -24.64
CA LEU A 808 -7.14 25.21 -23.51
C LEU A 808 -8.35 25.70 -22.71
N GLN A 809 -9.46 26.09 -23.41
CA GLN A 809 -10.70 26.51 -22.77
C GLN A 809 -11.25 25.39 -21.85
N VAL A 810 -11.24 24.14 -22.30
CA VAL A 810 -11.69 22.99 -21.45
C VAL A 810 -10.81 22.85 -20.22
N LEU A 811 -9.49 23.09 -20.33
CA LEU A 811 -8.59 23.07 -19.16
C LEU A 811 -8.89 24.24 -18.19
N GLU A 812 -9.20 25.41 -18.72
CA GLU A 812 -9.62 26.57 -17.92
C GLU A 812 -10.95 26.29 -17.21
N ASP A 813 -11.92 25.74 -17.94
CA ASP A 813 -13.26 25.44 -17.43
C ASP A 813 -13.23 24.45 -16.24
N VAL A 814 -12.34 23.45 -16.26
CA VAL A 814 -12.14 22.54 -15.13
C VAL A 814 -11.35 23.15 -13.95
N GLY A 815 -11.06 24.48 -14.01
CA GLY A 815 -10.35 25.20 -12.94
C GLY A 815 -8.84 24.99 -12.93
N LEU A 816 -8.22 24.63 -14.06
CA LEU A 816 -6.77 24.42 -14.20
C LEU A 816 -6.05 25.55 -14.91
N GLY A 817 -6.62 26.77 -14.92
CA GLY A 817 -6.03 27.92 -15.55
C GLY A 817 -4.64 28.31 -15.05
N TYR A 818 -4.36 28.00 -13.80
CA TYR A 818 -3.10 28.35 -13.11
C TYR A 818 -1.93 27.39 -13.37
N ILE A 819 -2.16 26.15 -13.82
CA ILE A 819 -1.08 25.19 -14.07
C ILE A 819 -0.31 25.55 -15.35
N LYS A 820 1.00 25.23 -15.39
CA LYS A 820 1.81 25.38 -16.59
C LYS A 820 1.54 24.24 -17.57
N LEU A 821 1.50 24.55 -18.88
CA LEU A 821 1.29 23.54 -19.92
C LEU A 821 2.32 22.41 -19.88
N GLY A 822 3.58 22.73 -19.60
CA GLY A 822 4.70 21.78 -19.48
C GLY A 822 4.97 21.28 -18.07
N GLN A 823 4.09 21.53 -17.09
CA GLN A 823 4.26 21.07 -15.72
C GLN A 823 4.40 19.54 -15.69
N SER A 824 5.43 19.06 -15.00
CA SER A 824 5.74 17.63 -14.93
C SER A 824 4.63 16.85 -14.19
N ALA A 825 4.21 15.71 -14.73
CA ALA A 825 3.14 14.89 -14.14
C ALA A 825 3.35 14.53 -12.66
N PRO A 826 4.57 14.17 -12.20
CA PRO A 826 4.82 13.88 -10.78
C PRO A 826 4.65 15.08 -9.83
N THR A 827 4.63 16.32 -10.35
CA THR A 827 4.45 17.54 -9.53
C THR A 827 2.99 17.97 -9.41
N LEU A 828 2.08 17.31 -10.15
CA LEU A 828 0.65 17.58 -10.04
C LEU A 828 0.09 16.89 -8.78
N SER A 829 -0.84 17.56 -8.11
CA SER A 829 -1.65 16.93 -7.07
C SER A 829 -2.61 15.89 -7.68
N GLY A 830 -3.13 14.97 -6.83
CA GLY A 830 -4.10 13.94 -7.27
C GLY A 830 -5.32 14.58 -7.96
N GLY A 831 -5.90 15.61 -7.35
CA GLY A 831 -7.06 16.31 -7.91
C GLY A 831 -6.75 17.08 -9.21
N GLU A 832 -5.54 17.65 -9.35
CA GLU A 832 -5.12 18.27 -10.62
C GLU A 832 -4.98 17.22 -11.73
N ALA A 833 -4.39 16.07 -11.42
CA ALA A 833 -4.25 14.96 -12.38
C ALA A 833 -5.63 14.47 -12.86
N GLU A 834 -6.60 14.31 -11.95
CA GLU A 834 -7.99 13.95 -12.29
C GLU A 834 -8.66 14.98 -13.20
N ARG A 835 -8.54 16.26 -12.88
CA ARG A 835 -9.11 17.33 -13.70
C ARG A 835 -8.48 17.40 -15.09
N VAL A 836 -7.16 17.13 -15.23
CA VAL A 836 -6.51 17.00 -16.55
C VAL A 836 -7.08 15.81 -17.33
N LYS A 837 -7.34 14.68 -16.67
CA LYS A 837 -7.97 13.50 -17.31
C LYS A 837 -9.40 13.83 -17.75
N LEU A 838 -10.17 14.48 -16.88
CA LEU A 838 -11.53 14.92 -17.19
C LEU A 838 -11.54 15.87 -18.38
N ALA A 839 -10.63 16.85 -18.41
CA ALA A 839 -10.51 17.80 -19.51
C ALA A 839 -10.24 17.11 -20.86
N LYS A 840 -9.41 16.06 -20.88
CA LYS A 840 -9.16 15.28 -22.11
C LYS A 840 -10.43 14.61 -22.64
N GLU A 841 -11.26 14.08 -21.76
CA GLU A 841 -12.48 13.39 -22.17
C GLU A 841 -13.59 14.38 -22.61
N LEU A 842 -13.67 15.54 -21.98
CA LEU A 842 -14.61 16.60 -22.33
C LEU A 842 -14.34 17.24 -23.70
N GLN A 843 -13.13 17.13 -24.23
CA GLN A 843 -12.81 17.55 -25.61
C GLN A 843 -13.52 16.69 -26.68
N LYS A 844 -14.00 15.50 -26.30
CA LYS A 844 -14.68 14.56 -27.21
C LYS A 844 -16.18 14.85 -27.24
N LYS A 845 -16.81 14.54 -28.36
CA LYS A 845 -18.26 14.72 -28.52
C LYS A 845 -19.00 13.76 -27.59
N ALA A 846 -19.98 14.25 -26.84
CA ALA A 846 -20.86 13.45 -25.99
C ALA A 846 -21.70 12.47 -26.83
N THR A 847 -21.87 11.24 -26.35
CA THR A 847 -22.65 10.20 -27.02
C THR A 847 -24.01 10.00 -26.36
N GLY A 848 -24.20 10.44 -25.11
CA GLY A 848 -25.37 10.19 -24.26
C GLY A 848 -25.46 8.75 -23.73
N LYS A 849 -24.35 7.95 -23.87
CA LYS A 849 -24.23 6.56 -23.41
C LYS A 849 -22.91 6.30 -22.72
N THR A 850 -22.17 7.33 -22.38
CA THR A 850 -20.90 7.20 -21.65
C THR A 850 -21.15 7.10 -20.16
N LEU A 851 -20.46 6.16 -19.51
CA LEU A 851 -20.36 6.06 -18.05
C LEU A 851 -19.08 6.75 -17.58
N PHE A 852 -19.23 7.87 -16.88
CA PHE A 852 -18.12 8.50 -16.15
C PHE A 852 -18.09 7.99 -14.73
N VAL A 853 -16.93 7.56 -14.28
CA VAL A 853 -16.68 7.13 -12.89
C VAL A 853 -15.55 7.97 -12.31
N LEU A 854 -15.82 8.64 -11.19
CA LEU A 854 -14.86 9.50 -10.49
C LEU A 854 -14.72 9.03 -9.03
N ASP A 855 -13.50 9.05 -8.52
CA ASP A 855 -13.19 8.61 -7.16
C ASP A 855 -12.66 9.77 -6.33
N GLU A 856 -13.50 10.36 -5.47
CA GLU A 856 -13.23 11.51 -4.60
C GLU A 856 -12.63 12.74 -5.33
N PRO A 857 -13.25 13.21 -6.42
CA PRO A 857 -12.67 14.28 -7.25
C PRO A 857 -12.67 15.68 -6.59
N THR A 858 -13.30 15.83 -5.42
CA THR A 858 -13.29 17.09 -4.66
C THR A 858 -12.10 17.22 -3.72
N THR A 859 -11.22 16.23 -3.71
CA THR A 859 -10.00 16.22 -2.92
C THR A 859 -9.14 17.46 -3.21
N GLY A 860 -8.76 18.22 -2.18
CA GLY A 860 -7.94 19.43 -2.30
C GLY A 860 -8.64 20.63 -2.93
N LEU A 861 -9.96 20.63 -3.03
CA LEU A 861 -10.73 21.71 -3.63
C LEU A 861 -11.42 22.59 -2.59
N HIS A 862 -11.27 23.89 -2.74
CA HIS A 862 -12.10 24.87 -2.07
C HIS A 862 -13.57 24.78 -2.58
N THR A 863 -14.55 25.15 -1.76
CA THR A 863 -15.98 25.08 -2.10
C THR A 863 -16.33 25.81 -3.42
N ASP A 864 -15.63 26.89 -3.75
CA ASP A 864 -15.80 27.59 -5.05
C ASP A 864 -15.33 26.74 -6.25
N ASP A 865 -14.24 26.00 -6.09
CA ASP A 865 -13.75 25.07 -7.11
C ASP A 865 -14.66 23.85 -7.26
N ILE A 866 -15.22 23.36 -6.13
CA ILE A 866 -16.24 22.29 -6.13
C ILE A 866 -17.48 22.72 -6.91
N LYS A 867 -17.94 23.95 -6.73
CA LYS A 867 -19.07 24.49 -7.50
C LYS A 867 -18.81 24.43 -9.00
N ARG A 868 -17.63 24.88 -9.46
CA ARG A 868 -17.24 24.82 -10.87
C ARG A 868 -17.18 23.38 -11.40
N LEU A 869 -16.61 22.47 -10.62
CA LEU A 869 -16.58 21.04 -10.98
C LEU A 869 -17.99 20.48 -11.10
N LEU A 870 -18.88 20.78 -10.17
CA LEU A 870 -20.28 20.35 -10.21
C LEU A 870 -21.03 20.89 -11.44
N ASP A 871 -20.82 22.16 -11.82
CA ASP A 871 -21.40 22.74 -13.03
C ASP A 871 -21.01 21.95 -14.30
N ILE A 872 -19.78 21.44 -14.34
CA ILE A 872 -19.29 20.58 -15.45
C ILE A 872 -19.94 19.20 -15.40
N LEU A 873 -19.96 18.57 -14.24
CA LEU A 873 -20.54 17.24 -14.07
C LEU A 873 -22.05 17.26 -14.38
N GLN A 874 -22.75 18.34 -14.00
CA GLN A 874 -24.16 18.53 -14.35
C GLN A 874 -24.37 18.66 -15.87
N LYS A 875 -23.49 19.39 -16.59
CA LYS A 875 -23.53 19.47 -18.07
C LYS A 875 -23.32 18.11 -18.74
N ILE A 876 -22.46 17.23 -18.18
CA ILE A 876 -22.27 15.88 -18.68
C ILE A 876 -23.59 15.09 -18.58
N VAL A 877 -24.27 15.17 -17.43
CA VAL A 877 -25.54 14.48 -17.22
C VAL A 877 -26.66 15.08 -18.08
N ASP A 878 -26.68 16.39 -18.28
CA ASP A 878 -27.64 17.06 -19.19
C ASP A 878 -27.50 16.58 -20.64
N ASN A 879 -26.29 16.17 -21.05
CA ASN A 879 -26.04 15.49 -22.32
C ASN A 879 -26.44 14.01 -22.33
N LYS A 880 -27.16 13.52 -21.30
CA LYS A 880 -27.66 12.15 -21.11
C LYS A 880 -26.57 11.10 -20.83
N ASP A 881 -25.34 11.49 -20.61
CA ASP A 881 -24.29 10.62 -20.09
C ASP A 881 -24.53 10.32 -18.60
N THR A 882 -23.96 9.25 -18.08
CA THR A 882 -24.12 8.84 -16.68
C THR A 882 -22.87 9.19 -15.89
N VAL A 883 -23.04 9.82 -14.73
CA VAL A 883 -21.94 10.11 -13.80
C VAL A 883 -22.16 9.31 -12.52
N VAL A 884 -21.15 8.52 -12.14
CA VAL A 884 -21.07 7.83 -10.86
C VAL A 884 -19.84 8.35 -10.13
N ILE A 885 -20.04 8.84 -8.91
CA ILE A 885 -18.99 9.45 -8.12
C ILE A 885 -18.94 8.82 -6.72
N ILE A 886 -17.75 8.45 -6.26
CA ILE A 886 -17.52 8.10 -4.86
C ILE A 886 -17.19 9.40 -4.15
N GLU A 887 -17.97 9.75 -3.12
CA GLU A 887 -17.80 11.04 -2.43
C GLU A 887 -18.18 11.01 -0.96
N HIS A 888 -17.52 11.91 -0.21
CA HIS A 888 -17.77 12.17 1.20
C HIS A 888 -18.21 13.63 1.43
N ASN A 889 -17.96 14.51 0.47
CA ASN A 889 -18.32 15.92 0.58
C ASN A 889 -19.83 16.12 0.48
N LEU A 890 -20.43 16.67 1.53
CA LEU A 890 -21.88 16.86 1.63
C LEU A 890 -22.43 17.85 0.59
N ASP A 891 -21.63 18.83 0.14
CA ASP A 891 -22.03 19.77 -0.90
C ASP A 891 -22.23 19.11 -2.25
N VAL A 892 -21.45 18.04 -2.53
CA VAL A 892 -21.62 17.19 -3.71
C VAL A 892 -22.80 16.23 -3.54
N ILE A 893 -22.89 15.58 -2.38
CA ILE A 893 -23.92 14.57 -2.11
C ILE A 893 -25.33 15.19 -2.17
N LYS A 894 -25.50 16.42 -1.63
CA LYS A 894 -26.81 17.10 -1.62
C LYS A 894 -27.33 17.46 -3.01
N VAL A 895 -26.48 17.54 -4.04
CA VAL A 895 -26.87 17.86 -5.42
C VAL A 895 -27.04 16.63 -6.30
N ALA A 896 -26.77 15.43 -5.78
CA ALA A 896 -26.93 14.18 -6.52
C ALA A 896 -28.39 13.86 -6.86
N ASP A 897 -28.62 13.24 -8.01
CA ASP A 897 -29.95 12.72 -8.39
C ASP A 897 -30.28 11.42 -7.66
N TYR A 898 -29.26 10.60 -7.38
CA TYR A 898 -29.39 9.31 -6.73
C TYR A 898 -28.18 9.02 -5.82
N ILE A 899 -28.45 8.42 -4.68
CA ILE A 899 -27.40 8.03 -3.71
C ILE A 899 -27.47 6.53 -3.47
N ILE A 900 -26.28 5.91 -3.33
CA ILE A 900 -26.09 4.54 -2.86
C ILE A 900 -25.18 4.63 -1.64
N ASP A 901 -25.75 4.41 -0.45
CA ASP A 901 -25.03 4.53 0.81
C ASP A 901 -24.63 3.14 1.33
N LEU A 902 -23.31 2.93 1.47
CA LEU A 902 -22.71 1.67 1.91
C LEU A 902 -22.29 1.77 3.38
N GLY A 903 -22.49 0.69 4.11
CA GLY A 903 -22.15 0.61 5.52
C GLY A 903 -22.52 -0.73 6.14
N PRO A 904 -23.02 -0.75 7.42
CA PRO A 904 -23.11 0.41 8.34
C PRO A 904 -21.75 0.92 8.84
N GLU A 905 -20.75 0.06 8.91
CA GLU A 905 -19.40 0.35 9.40
C GLU A 905 -18.35 0.06 8.33
N GLY A 906 -17.06 0.22 8.67
CA GLY A 906 -15.93 -0.16 7.81
C GLY A 906 -15.45 -1.60 8.03
N GLY A 907 -14.70 -2.16 7.07
CA GLY A 907 -14.12 -3.50 7.16
C GLY A 907 -15.15 -4.62 7.16
N SER A 908 -14.99 -5.62 8.01
CA SER A 908 -15.88 -6.81 8.09
C SER A 908 -17.30 -6.49 8.55
N GLU A 909 -17.50 -5.35 9.23
CA GLU A 909 -18.83 -4.89 9.68
C GLU A 909 -19.54 -4.03 8.61
N GLY A 910 -18.86 -3.71 7.51
CA GLY A 910 -19.40 -2.99 6.36
C GLY A 910 -19.90 -3.90 5.25
N GLY A 911 -19.93 -3.38 4.04
CA GLY A 911 -20.21 -4.13 2.82
C GLY A 911 -21.68 -4.38 2.53
N GLU A 912 -22.60 -3.63 3.15
CA GLU A 912 -24.04 -3.68 2.92
C GLU A 912 -24.54 -2.36 2.33
N VAL A 913 -25.66 -2.41 1.59
CA VAL A 913 -26.40 -1.21 1.14
C VAL A 913 -27.31 -0.77 2.28
N VAL A 914 -26.97 0.33 2.95
CA VAL A 914 -27.74 0.86 4.09
C VAL A 914 -28.95 1.66 3.60
N ALA A 915 -28.74 2.49 2.57
CA ALA A 915 -29.80 3.31 1.98
C ALA A 915 -29.54 3.51 0.47
N LYS A 916 -30.59 3.69 -0.29
CA LYS A 916 -30.55 4.06 -1.70
C LYS A 916 -31.76 4.91 -2.07
N GLY A 917 -31.59 5.81 -3.01
CA GLY A 917 -32.67 6.67 -3.49
C GLY A 917 -32.20 8.12 -3.69
N THR A 918 -33.13 9.07 -3.74
CA THR A 918 -32.79 10.49 -3.77
C THR A 918 -32.22 10.94 -2.42
N PRO A 919 -31.48 12.07 -2.32
CA PRO A 919 -31.01 12.60 -1.05
C PRO A 919 -32.14 12.71 0.00
N GLU A 920 -33.34 13.12 -0.41
CA GLU A 920 -34.52 13.27 0.45
C GLU A 920 -35.04 11.91 0.97
N GLU A 921 -34.86 10.82 0.21
CA GLU A 921 -35.21 9.46 0.64
C GLU A 921 -34.15 8.89 1.60
N VAL A 922 -32.88 9.14 1.33
CA VAL A 922 -31.76 8.70 2.20
C VAL A 922 -31.81 9.40 3.56
N MET A 923 -32.20 10.68 3.61
CA MET A 923 -32.43 11.41 4.86
C MET A 923 -33.47 10.76 5.79
N LYS A 924 -34.45 10.02 5.25
CA LYS A 924 -35.47 9.30 6.04
C LYS A 924 -34.92 8.01 6.68
N CYS A 925 -33.82 7.48 6.19
CA CYS A 925 -33.23 6.27 6.72
C CYS A 925 -32.49 6.56 8.03
N LYS A 926 -32.93 5.95 9.13
CA LYS A 926 -32.32 6.15 10.47
C LYS A 926 -30.94 5.51 10.60
N ASN A 927 -30.64 4.49 9.81
CA ASN A 927 -29.40 3.74 9.89
C ASN A 927 -28.29 4.31 8.98
N SER A 928 -28.58 5.34 8.21
CA SER A 928 -27.64 6.01 7.32
C SER A 928 -26.98 7.20 8.02
N TYR A 929 -25.68 7.10 8.25
CA TYR A 929 -24.89 8.24 8.73
C TYR A 929 -24.91 9.40 7.71
N THR A 930 -24.74 9.09 6.43
CA THR A 930 -24.87 10.09 5.36
C THR A 930 -26.23 10.80 5.41
N GLY A 931 -27.29 10.05 5.62
CA GLY A 931 -28.65 10.61 5.80
C GLY A 931 -28.79 11.50 7.03
N GLU A 932 -28.11 11.19 8.13
CA GLU A 932 -28.05 12.01 9.34
C GLU A 932 -27.43 13.38 9.08
N PHE A 933 -26.27 13.40 8.43
CA PHE A 933 -25.58 14.65 8.12
C PHE A 933 -26.31 15.49 7.05
N LEU A 934 -26.92 14.84 6.05
CA LEU A 934 -27.75 15.52 5.06
C LEU A 934 -28.92 16.26 5.68
N ARG A 935 -29.56 15.71 6.74
CA ARG A 935 -30.65 16.39 7.47
C ARG A 935 -30.22 17.72 8.11
N LYS A 936 -28.94 17.90 8.42
CA LYS A 936 -28.42 19.15 8.98
C LYS A 936 -28.28 20.25 7.92
N ILE A 937 -28.10 19.86 6.64
CA ILE A 937 -27.75 20.78 5.53
C ILE A 937 -28.94 21.04 4.59
N ILE A 938 -29.74 20.02 4.29
CA ILE A 938 -30.94 20.13 3.47
C ILE A 938 -32.13 20.42 4.41
N LYS A 939 -32.58 21.67 4.39
CA LYS A 939 -33.75 22.11 5.16
C LYS A 939 -35.03 21.85 4.41
#